data_b3943bb99be5b0fe216ff95043fe2cf6
#
_entry.id   b3943bb99be5b0fe216ff95043fe2cf6
#
_cell.length_a   1.000
_cell.length_b   1.000
_cell.length_c   1.000
_cell.angle_alpha   90.00
_cell.angle_beta   90.00
_cell.angle_gamma   90.00
#
_symmetry.space_group_name_H-M   'P 1'
#
loop_
_entity.id
_entity.type
_entity.pdbx_description
1 polymer ?
#
loop_
_entity_poly.entity_id
_entity_poly.type
_entity_poly.pdbx_seq_one_letter_code
_entity_poly.pdbx_strand_id
1 'polypeptide(L)'
;MTTIDTTDTNDMPPQDPNAVSITINGRTVAARKGDLIIAAADSVDEYIPRFCYHPRMSSVGMCRQCMVEVEGPRGPMMVVSCMTPVADGQVVRTDTPQVKRAQEGMIELLLANHPLDCPVCDKGGECPLQDQAFSHGAGESRFVEEKRHYEKPIAISDLVFLDRERCILCDRCTRFADEVAGDPLISFTQRGNNTQVMTFPDEPFASYFSGNTVQICPVGALTASPYRFKARPWDLEQRESTCTTCSVGCRTVVQSSRDELLRYQGVDSDPVNWGWLCDKGRFNFQSTNSDDRLSSPQIKSGDSFASSSWSDALESVARVIRHSREGSVAILGGARGTNEDAFMWGALADAAGITMRDAQLDDGLPASVFSYSQATIDSACAGGTVILLAPDIKEELPVLYLRLRDAVQKKRIRLIEISSHETGLTKYAWKSIRTESGTAAAAIPALLAQADIAVQLASGPVVVVAGRPNLAESATHTMDAVAAVIAVAPSATVLPVLRRGNVRGALSLGLAPRNGNDAAAILEASAKGNVDCLILLGADPLSDVADVDLARRGIAGAKFVVAIDTFLTASASHADVVLPAAAYGEKDGTTMNLEGRVTSVVQKITPHGTSRADWMIAVELMTLLGHESNFTTLSDIQHAMSTAVPGFGSSTTAVAIKRDGVVVSVTPPSSASASTSVAAPRNSYEFRLDLSRKLFDRAIGTITSPSLANLATEANVFIHPLDLDRVGAAEGTNVRVSNSHSSIVLPVRTSSSIPRGTAWVPFNQIGADVRELVRRNESIIDVRIESM
;
A
#
# COMPACT_ATOMS: atom_id res chain seq x y z
N MET A 1 60.00 -5.71 32.12
CA MET A 1 60.41 -5.16 30.85
C MET A 1 59.95 -6.15 29.77
N THR A 2 58.84 -5.91 29.20
CA THR A 2 58.35 -6.62 28.02
C THR A 2 57.71 -5.54 27.14
N THR A 3 58.35 -5.26 26.05
CA THR A 3 58.03 -4.29 25.04
C THR A 3 56.74 -4.69 24.31
N ILE A 4 55.75 -3.81 24.33
CA ILE A 4 54.55 -3.88 23.51
C ILE A 4 54.91 -3.26 22.16
N ASP A 5 54.88 -4.07 21.14
CA ASP A 5 55.08 -3.70 19.74
C ASP A 5 53.80 -3.02 19.24
N THR A 6 53.89 -1.74 18.92
CA THR A 6 52.84 -0.91 18.35
C THR A 6 53.09 -0.76 16.84
N THR A 7 52.50 -1.65 16.04
CA THR A 7 52.31 -1.39 14.61
C THR A 7 51.10 -2.19 14.13
N ASP A 8 49.93 -1.56 14.20
CA ASP A 8 48.81 -1.88 13.30
C ASP A 8 48.11 -0.58 12.93
N THR A 9 48.71 0.11 12.01
CA THR A 9 48.09 1.21 11.24
C THR A 9 47.84 0.68 9.86
N ASN A 10 46.58 0.31 9.55
CA ASN A 10 45.99 0.40 8.21
C ASN A 10 44.69 -0.39 8.12
N ASP A 11 43.61 0.12 8.71
CA ASP A 11 42.24 -0.20 8.29
C ASP A 11 41.41 1.10 8.34
N MET A 12 41.82 2.10 7.58
CA MET A 12 40.91 3.15 7.18
C MET A 12 40.02 2.59 6.05
N PRO A 13 38.67 2.65 6.18
CA PRO A 13 37.81 2.29 5.07
C PRO A 13 38.17 3.14 3.83
N PRO A 14 38.07 2.60 2.62
CA PRO A 14 38.43 3.33 1.40
C PRO A 14 37.69 4.66 1.36
N GLN A 15 38.43 5.76 1.26
CA GLN A 15 37.85 7.10 1.15
C GLN A 15 36.95 7.14 -0.10
N ASP A 16 35.68 7.49 0.10
CA ASP A 16 34.75 7.72 -1.02
C ASP A 16 35.39 8.78 -1.97
N PRO A 17 35.69 8.45 -3.25
CA PRO A 17 36.34 9.38 -4.17
C PRO A 17 35.46 10.63 -4.47
N ASN A 18 34.20 10.61 -4.07
CA ASN A 18 33.27 11.71 -4.19
C ASN A 18 33.07 12.48 -2.87
N ALA A 19 33.74 12.08 -1.79
CA ALA A 19 33.66 12.82 -0.53
C ALA A 19 34.27 14.21 -0.70
N VAL A 20 33.54 15.24 -0.26
CA VAL A 20 33.98 16.64 -0.21
C VAL A 20 33.72 17.19 1.18
N SER A 21 34.50 18.18 1.59
CA SER A 21 34.36 18.88 2.86
C SER A 21 33.96 20.33 2.60
N ILE A 22 32.84 20.76 3.18
CA ILE A 22 32.41 22.16 3.13
C ILE A 22 32.33 22.75 4.54
N THR A 23 32.30 24.05 4.66
CA THR A 23 32.11 24.73 5.96
C THR A 23 30.78 25.48 5.92
N ILE A 24 29.86 25.17 6.86
CA ILE A 24 28.58 25.85 7.03
C ILE A 24 28.59 26.57 8.38
N ASN A 25 28.49 27.89 8.39
CA ASN A 25 28.53 28.73 9.61
C ASN A 25 29.71 28.39 10.53
N GLY A 26 30.90 28.12 9.97
CA GLY A 26 32.11 27.76 10.72
C GLY A 26 32.21 26.29 11.15
N ARG A 27 31.19 25.45 10.87
CA ARG A 27 31.18 24.01 11.12
C ARG A 27 31.58 23.25 9.85
N THR A 28 32.55 22.36 9.96
CA THR A 28 32.95 21.46 8.87
C THR A 28 31.89 20.35 8.67
N VAL A 29 31.43 20.18 7.44
CA VAL A 29 30.39 19.23 7.03
C VAL A 29 30.92 18.35 5.92
N ALA A 30 30.84 17.03 6.10
CA ALA A 30 31.12 16.05 5.04
C ALA A 30 29.92 15.96 4.11
N ALA A 31 30.16 16.00 2.82
CA ALA A 31 29.14 15.86 1.78
C ALA A 31 29.70 15.09 0.58
N ARG A 32 28.88 14.77 -0.39
CA ARG A 32 29.31 14.12 -1.63
C ARG A 32 29.27 15.12 -2.78
N LYS A 33 30.21 15.01 -3.67
CA LYS A 33 30.23 15.80 -4.92
C LYS A 33 28.91 15.63 -5.67
N GLY A 34 28.24 16.74 -5.91
CA GLY A 34 26.92 16.77 -6.55
C GLY A 34 25.74 16.94 -5.59
N ASP A 35 25.94 16.75 -4.28
CA ASP A 35 24.92 17.11 -3.29
C ASP A 35 24.66 18.63 -3.35
N LEU A 36 23.46 19.03 -2.98
CA LEU A 36 23.10 20.44 -2.91
C LEU A 36 23.45 21.01 -1.52
N ILE A 37 23.83 22.26 -1.48
CA ILE A 37 24.16 22.95 -0.20
C ILE A 37 23.03 22.75 0.84
N ILE A 38 21.76 22.84 0.40
CA ILE A 38 20.60 22.66 1.30
C ILE A 38 20.54 21.23 1.89
N ALA A 39 20.91 20.22 1.12
CA ALA A 39 20.92 18.83 1.59
C ALA A 39 22.08 18.58 2.56
N ALA A 40 23.26 19.16 2.29
CA ALA A 40 24.39 19.13 3.20
C ALA A 40 24.10 19.85 4.53
N ALA A 41 23.37 20.97 4.49
CA ALA A 41 22.92 21.67 5.68
C ALA A 41 21.93 20.82 6.51
N ASP A 42 20.96 20.17 5.86
CA ASP A 42 20.00 19.27 6.51
C ASP A 42 20.67 18.08 7.20
N SER A 43 21.78 17.56 6.67
CA SER A 43 22.51 16.42 7.26
C SER A 43 23.15 16.73 8.61
N VAL A 44 23.28 18.01 8.98
CA VAL A 44 23.86 18.49 10.23
C VAL A 44 22.89 19.35 11.05
N ASP A 45 21.58 19.22 10.76
CA ASP A 45 20.49 19.95 11.41
C ASP A 45 20.58 21.49 11.28
N GLU A 46 21.26 21.99 10.24
CA GLU A 46 21.30 23.40 9.92
C GLU A 46 20.13 23.77 9.00
N TYR A 47 19.10 24.40 9.56
CA TYR A 47 17.89 24.71 8.81
C TYR A 47 18.06 25.91 7.88
N ILE A 48 17.88 25.70 6.58
CA ILE A 48 17.76 26.76 5.58
C ILE A 48 16.29 26.89 5.17
N PRO A 49 15.66 28.09 5.30
CA PRO A 49 14.24 28.29 5.02
C PRO A 49 13.91 28.01 3.55
N ARG A 50 12.77 27.39 3.28
CA ARG A 50 12.41 26.91 1.94
C ARG A 50 10.91 26.68 1.77
N PHE A 51 10.39 26.83 0.53
CA PHE A 51 9.02 26.44 0.18
C PHE A 51 8.98 25.46 -1.00
N CYS A 52 9.68 25.76 -2.11
CA CYS A 52 9.60 24.91 -3.31
C CYS A 52 10.43 23.62 -3.22
N TYR A 53 11.53 23.60 -2.46
CA TYR A 53 12.38 22.43 -2.31
C TYR A 53 11.69 21.32 -1.55
N HIS A 54 11.87 20.09 -2.05
CA HIS A 54 11.49 18.85 -1.37
C HIS A 54 12.55 17.78 -1.68
N PRO A 55 13.08 17.03 -0.70
CA PRO A 55 14.21 16.12 -0.90
C PRO A 55 13.94 14.98 -1.90
N ARG A 56 12.66 14.63 -2.09
CA ARG A 56 12.24 13.56 -3.00
C ARG A 56 11.82 14.03 -4.40
N MET A 57 11.98 15.30 -4.73
CA MET A 57 11.62 15.88 -6.04
C MET A 57 12.76 16.73 -6.60
N SER A 58 12.77 16.94 -7.90
CA SER A 58 13.75 17.79 -8.56
C SER A 58 13.72 19.22 -8.03
N SER A 59 14.88 19.85 -7.86
CA SER A 59 14.96 21.24 -7.41
C SER A 59 14.64 22.19 -8.56
N VAL A 60 13.88 23.27 -8.27
CA VAL A 60 13.45 24.26 -9.28
C VAL A 60 13.83 25.69 -8.93
N GLY A 61 14.23 25.96 -7.67
CA GLY A 61 14.70 27.28 -7.25
C GLY A 61 13.69 28.42 -7.39
N MET A 62 12.38 28.15 -7.39
CA MET A 62 11.34 29.14 -7.67
C MET A 62 11.11 30.15 -6.54
N CYS A 63 11.01 29.66 -5.29
CA CYS A 63 10.63 30.51 -4.16
C CYS A 63 11.75 31.43 -3.68
N ARG A 64 13.00 31.15 -4.00
CA ARG A 64 14.20 31.94 -3.60
C ARG A 64 14.40 32.10 -2.09
N GLN A 65 13.58 31.48 -1.25
CA GLN A 65 13.68 31.58 0.20
C GLN A 65 14.98 30.97 0.76
N CYS A 66 15.55 29.97 0.07
CA CYS A 66 16.76 29.27 0.48
C CYS A 66 18.08 29.96 0.08
N MET A 67 18.08 31.29 -0.02
CA MET A 67 19.30 32.04 -0.32
C MET A 67 20.29 31.97 0.84
N VAL A 68 21.55 31.74 0.48
CA VAL A 68 22.71 31.72 1.39
C VAL A 68 23.86 32.46 0.75
N GLU A 69 24.86 32.80 1.53
CA GLU A 69 26.09 33.43 1.06
C GLU A 69 27.19 32.36 0.93
N VAL A 70 27.91 32.37 -0.17
CA VAL A 70 29.06 31.51 -0.43
C VAL A 70 30.27 32.37 -0.68
N GLU A 71 31.40 32.07 -0.02
CA GLU A 71 32.66 32.72 -0.27
C GLU A 71 33.20 32.38 -1.65
N GLY A 72 33.42 33.35 -2.48
CA GLY A 72 33.96 33.20 -3.83
C GLY A 72 35.25 33.97 -4.03
N PRO A 73 35.99 33.76 -5.15
CA PRO A 73 37.25 34.45 -5.43
C PRO A 73 37.17 35.98 -5.51
N ARG A 74 35.95 36.51 -5.75
CA ARG A 74 35.66 37.95 -5.86
C ARG A 74 34.89 38.50 -4.65
N GLY A 75 34.89 37.79 -3.56
CA GLY A 75 34.10 38.09 -2.37
C GLY A 75 32.82 37.23 -2.25
N PRO A 76 32.04 37.43 -1.19
CA PRO A 76 30.83 36.67 -0.94
C PRO A 76 29.75 36.87 -2.02
N MET A 77 29.09 35.79 -2.40
CA MET A 77 28.03 35.78 -3.42
C MET A 77 26.77 35.13 -2.85
N MET A 78 25.61 35.76 -3.14
CA MET A 78 24.30 35.17 -2.83
C MET A 78 23.95 34.07 -3.83
N VAL A 79 23.68 32.87 -3.33
CA VAL A 79 23.29 31.72 -4.14
C VAL A 79 22.02 31.06 -3.59
N VAL A 80 21.35 30.28 -4.44
CA VAL A 80 20.19 29.51 -4.07
C VAL A 80 20.64 28.12 -3.64
N SER A 81 20.64 27.82 -2.35
CA SER A 81 21.22 26.60 -1.79
C SER A 81 20.57 25.31 -2.34
N CYS A 82 19.29 25.35 -2.71
CA CYS A 82 18.60 24.21 -3.32
C CYS A 82 18.96 23.96 -4.80
N MET A 83 19.77 24.81 -5.41
CA MET A 83 20.22 24.69 -6.81
C MET A 83 21.75 24.65 -6.95
N THR A 84 22.48 24.94 -5.86
CA THR A 84 23.93 25.06 -5.88
C THR A 84 24.57 23.79 -5.34
N PRO A 85 25.34 23.05 -6.19
CA PRO A 85 26.09 21.88 -5.74
C PRO A 85 27.20 22.27 -4.76
N VAL A 86 27.54 21.36 -3.87
CA VAL A 86 28.69 21.51 -2.97
C VAL A 86 30.00 21.36 -3.75
N ALA A 87 31.03 22.10 -3.34
CA ALA A 87 32.39 21.98 -3.82
C ALA A 87 33.36 21.87 -2.65
N ASP A 88 34.45 21.14 -2.83
CA ASP A 88 35.42 20.95 -1.77
C ASP A 88 36.03 22.29 -1.29
N GLY A 89 36.16 22.46 0.03
CA GLY A 89 36.62 23.69 0.65
C GLY A 89 35.64 24.86 0.60
N GLN A 90 34.41 24.66 0.11
CA GLN A 90 33.39 25.72 0.01
C GLN A 90 32.95 26.20 1.38
N VAL A 91 32.89 27.54 1.56
CA VAL A 91 32.42 28.18 2.79
C VAL A 91 31.05 28.78 2.56
N VAL A 92 30.08 28.37 3.34
CA VAL A 92 28.67 28.77 3.27
C VAL A 92 28.26 29.46 4.55
N ARG A 93 27.53 30.57 4.44
CA ARG A 93 26.96 31.31 5.58
C ARG A 93 25.44 31.46 5.37
N THR A 94 24.67 31.09 6.39
CA THR A 94 23.21 31.05 6.32
C THR A 94 22.55 32.21 7.08
N ASP A 95 23.35 32.97 7.86
CA ASP A 95 22.87 33.93 8.87
C ASP A 95 23.43 35.37 8.73
N THR A 96 24.11 35.67 7.61
CA THR A 96 24.64 37.04 7.39
C THR A 96 23.52 38.08 7.27
N PRO A 97 23.82 39.37 7.57
CA PRO A 97 22.81 40.43 7.40
C PRO A 97 22.26 40.55 5.99
N GLN A 98 23.03 40.15 4.96
CA GLN A 98 22.61 40.18 3.58
C GLN A 98 21.64 38.98 3.30
N VAL A 99 21.93 37.80 3.82
CA VAL A 99 21.06 36.63 3.75
C VAL A 99 19.72 36.91 4.42
N LYS A 100 19.74 37.45 5.67
CA LYS A 100 18.52 37.79 6.42
C LYS A 100 17.63 38.78 5.66
N ARG A 101 18.20 39.86 5.12
CA ARG A 101 17.45 40.84 4.31
C ARG A 101 16.85 40.22 3.05
N ALA A 102 17.59 39.30 2.39
CA ALA A 102 17.08 38.60 1.21
C ALA A 102 15.91 37.69 1.55
N GLN A 103 16.03 36.90 2.62
CA GLN A 103 14.96 36.02 3.09
C GLN A 103 13.73 36.79 3.55
N GLU A 104 13.90 37.89 4.29
CA GLU A 104 12.85 38.82 4.72
C GLU A 104 12.09 39.40 3.52
N GLY A 105 12.81 39.87 2.49
CA GLY A 105 12.20 40.38 1.26
C GLY A 105 11.41 39.31 0.49
N MET A 106 11.88 38.06 0.48
CA MET A 106 11.13 36.96 -0.15
C MET A 106 9.84 36.64 0.59
N ILE A 107 9.87 36.62 1.92
CA ILE A 107 8.65 36.44 2.74
C ILE A 107 7.67 37.62 2.46
N GLU A 108 8.13 38.87 2.43
CA GLU A 108 7.29 40.03 2.13
C GLU A 108 6.58 39.87 0.77
N LEU A 109 7.29 39.45 -0.28
CA LEU A 109 6.72 39.20 -1.60
C LEU A 109 5.67 38.07 -1.58
N LEU A 110 5.90 36.99 -0.82
CA LEU A 110 4.93 35.89 -0.69
C LEU A 110 3.68 36.34 0.08
N LEU A 111 3.82 37.21 1.08
CA LEU A 111 2.72 37.69 1.90
C LEU A 111 1.92 38.80 1.22
N ALA A 112 2.47 39.53 0.22
CA ALA A 112 1.83 40.64 -0.44
C ALA A 112 0.38 40.35 -0.89
N ASN A 113 0.15 39.24 -1.54
CA ASN A 113 -1.19 38.80 -1.98
C ASN A 113 -1.76 37.63 -1.15
N HIS A 114 -1.03 37.12 -0.17
CA HIS A 114 -1.55 36.03 0.67
C HIS A 114 -2.70 36.54 1.55
N PRO A 115 -3.88 35.90 1.60
CA PRO A 115 -5.02 36.40 2.35
C PRO A 115 -4.79 36.28 3.87
N LEU A 116 -5.45 37.15 4.65
CA LEU A 116 -5.40 37.13 6.11
C LEU A 116 -6.35 36.05 6.70
N ASP A 117 -6.29 34.88 6.16
CA ASP A 117 -7.19 33.76 6.43
C ASP A 117 -6.73 32.82 7.56
N CYS A 118 -5.60 33.08 8.23
CA CYS A 118 -5.02 32.16 9.22
C CYS A 118 -6.04 31.61 10.24
N PRO A 119 -6.95 32.42 10.81
CA PRO A 119 -7.98 31.93 11.75
C PRO A 119 -8.97 30.95 11.13
N VAL A 120 -9.23 31.05 9.83
CA VAL A 120 -10.18 30.22 9.07
C VAL A 120 -9.48 29.30 8.07
N CYS A 121 -8.15 29.21 8.12
CA CYS A 121 -7.35 28.34 7.27
C CYS A 121 -7.11 27.00 7.98
N ASP A 122 -7.41 25.90 7.29
CA ASP A 122 -7.21 24.56 7.85
C ASP A 122 -5.73 24.22 8.16
N LYS A 123 -4.78 24.90 7.48
CA LYS A 123 -3.34 24.77 7.73
C LYS A 123 -2.81 25.64 8.89
N GLY A 124 -3.68 26.48 9.51
CA GLY A 124 -3.27 27.34 10.61
C GLY A 124 -2.70 26.56 11.80
N GLY A 125 -1.47 26.90 12.24
CA GLY A 125 -0.74 26.22 13.32
C GLY A 125 0.21 25.10 12.85
N GLU A 126 0.14 24.67 11.58
CA GLU A 126 1.11 23.75 10.96
C GLU A 126 1.58 24.27 9.59
N CYS A 127 1.62 25.59 9.42
CA CYS A 127 1.86 26.25 8.14
C CYS A 127 3.31 26.74 8.04
N PRO A 128 4.15 26.16 7.16
CA PRO A 128 5.51 26.62 6.94
C PRO A 128 5.62 28.12 6.59
N LEU A 129 4.59 28.71 5.94
CA LEU A 129 4.59 30.15 5.67
C LEU A 129 4.42 30.96 6.95
N GLN A 130 3.56 30.54 7.88
CA GLN A 130 3.45 31.19 9.19
C GLN A 130 4.77 31.11 9.96
N ASP A 131 5.34 29.90 10.08
CA ASP A 131 6.57 29.65 10.85
C ASP A 131 7.74 30.48 10.30
N GLN A 132 7.88 30.51 8.95
CA GLN A 132 8.94 31.29 8.33
C GLN A 132 8.67 32.80 8.35
N ALA A 133 7.40 33.24 8.32
CA ALA A 133 7.05 34.63 8.49
C ALA A 133 7.45 35.15 9.90
N PHE A 134 7.26 34.31 10.94
CA PHE A 134 7.70 34.67 12.31
C PHE A 134 9.22 34.62 12.48
N SER A 135 9.90 33.65 11.88
CA SER A 135 11.35 33.44 12.10
C SER A 135 12.25 34.23 11.14
N HIS A 136 11.78 34.56 9.93
CA HIS A 136 12.57 35.16 8.84
C HIS A 136 11.91 36.36 8.16
N GLY A 137 10.69 36.76 8.57
CA GLY A 137 9.96 37.87 8.00
C GLY A 137 10.08 39.13 8.82
N ALA A 138 9.66 40.28 8.23
CA ALA A 138 9.46 41.51 8.94
C ALA A 138 8.24 41.40 9.88
N GLY A 139 8.28 42.05 11.05
CA GLY A 139 7.16 42.06 11.99
C GLY A 139 5.95 42.85 11.50
N GLU A 140 6.11 43.66 10.46
CA GLU A 140 5.08 44.57 9.89
C GLU A 140 4.97 44.41 8.38
N SER A 141 3.77 44.61 7.84
CA SER A 141 3.53 44.65 6.39
C SER A 141 3.54 46.07 5.86
N ARG A 142 4.27 46.31 4.77
CA ARG A 142 4.26 47.58 4.02
C ARG A 142 3.25 47.58 2.89
N PHE A 143 2.59 46.44 2.63
CA PHE A 143 1.62 46.31 1.55
C PHE A 143 0.27 46.95 1.94
N VAL A 144 -0.13 47.93 1.21
CA VAL A 144 -1.36 48.73 1.45
C VAL A 144 -2.41 48.59 0.35
N GLU A 145 -2.06 47.87 -0.75
CA GLU A 145 -2.94 47.60 -1.86
C GLU A 145 -3.96 46.51 -1.51
N GLU A 146 -5.06 46.47 -2.26
CA GLU A 146 -6.01 45.37 -2.16
C GLU A 146 -5.39 44.05 -2.63
N LYS A 147 -5.55 42.98 -1.83
CA LYS A 147 -5.06 41.66 -2.18
C LYS A 147 -5.93 41.04 -3.27
N ARG A 148 -5.35 40.15 -4.10
CA ARG A 148 -6.08 39.46 -5.15
C ARG A 148 -7.21 38.62 -4.60
N HIS A 149 -8.35 38.61 -5.30
CA HIS A 149 -9.50 37.79 -4.98
C HIS A 149 -9.80 36.80 -6.10
N TYR A 150 -10.12 35.56 -5.70
CA TYR A 150 -10.58 34.50 -6.59
C TYR A 150 -11.75 33.76 -5.95
N GLU A 151 -12.53 33.09 -6.77
CA GLU A 151 -13.48 32.10 -6.26
C GLU A 151 -12.75 31.03 -5.43
N LYS A 152 -13.20 30.79 -4.20
CA LYS A 152 -12.58 29.87 -3.27
C LYS A 152 -13.57 29.33 -2.22
N PRO A 153 -13.36 28.09 -1.73
CA PRO A 153 -12.50 27.04 -2.33
C PRO A 153 -13.18 26.39 -3.53
N ILE A 154 -12.42 25.79 -4.44
CA ILE A 154 -12.94 24.97 -5.51
C ILE A 154 -12.60 23.48 -5.23
N ALA A 155 -13.58 22.58 -5.45
CA ALA A 155 -13.33 21.15 -5.42
C ALA A 155 -12.62 20.77 -6.73
N ILE A 156 -11.39 20.26 -6.64
CA ILE A 156 -10.64 19.76 -7.81
C ILE A 156 -10.72 18.24 -7.95
N SER A 157 -11.23 17.57 -6.92
CA SER A 157 -11.65 16.17 -6.91
C SER A 157 -12.54 15.93 -5.68
N ASP A 158 -13.08 14.73 -5.53
CA ASP A 158 -13.86 14.34 -4.34
C ASP A 158 -13.03 14.42 -3.04
N LEU A 159 -11.72 14.27 -3.15
CA LEU A 159 -10.80 14.22 -2.02
C LEU A 159 -10.10 15.54 -1.71
N VAL A 160 -9.99 16.47 -2.69
CA VAL A 160 -9.12 17.64 -2.56
C VAL A 160 -9.83 18.93 -2.97
N PHE A 161 -9.75 19.93 -2.07
CA PHE A 161 -10.13 21.30 -2.34
C PHE A 161 -8.90 22.18 -2.60
N LEU A 162 -9.02 23.14 -3.51
CA LEU A 162 -8.01 24.15 -3.83
C LEU A 162 -8.52 25.56 -3.48
N ASP A 163 -7.76 26.27 -2.67
CA ASP A 163 -7.89 27.72 -2.45
C ASP A 163 -6.75 28.44 -3.18
N ARG A 164 -7.10 29.10 -4.27
CA ARG A 164 -6.12 29.76 -5.16
C ARG A 164 -5.50 31.01 -4.54
N GLU A 165 -6.21 31.71 -3.64
CA GLU A 165 -5.68 32.89 -2.97
C GLU A 165 -4.56 32.53 -1.99
N ARG A 166 -4.66 31.37 -1.32
CA ARG A 166 -3.64 30.88 -0.37
C ARG A 166 -2.42 30.30 -1.07
N CYS A 167 -2.52 30.01 -2.37
CA CYS A 167 -1.43 29.40 -3.12
C CYS A 167 -0.25 30.34 -3.30
N ILE A 168 0.96 29.93 -2.89
CA ILE A 168 2.21 30.67 -3.07
C ILE A 168 3.00 30.24 -4.32
N LEU A 169 2.39 29.49 -5.21
CA LEU A 169 2.96 29.05 -6.50
C LEU A 169 4.32 28.33 -6.35
N CYS A 170 4.48 27.51 -5.31
CA CYS A 170 5.74 26.84 -4.99
C CYS A 170 6.06 25.60 -5.85
N ASP A 171 5.14 25.19 -6.71
CA ASP A 171 5.31 24.07 -7.65
C ASP A 171 5.48 22.68 -7.00
N ARG A 172 5.22 22.49 -5.70
CA ARG A 172 5.34 21.16 -5.09
C ARG A 172 4.27 20.17 -5.58
N CYS A 173 3.03 20.62 -5.70
CA CYS A 173 1.90 19.76 -6.09
C CYS A 173 1.97 19.34 -7.56
N THR A 174 2.30 20.25 -8.46
CA THR A 174 2.41 20.00 -9.91
C THR A 174 3.59 19.08 -10.21
N ARG A 175 4.75 19.32 -9.58
CA ARG A 175 5.91 18.40 -9.68
C ARG A 175 5.64 17.03 -9.06
N PHE A 176 4.97 16.98 -7.92
CA PHE A 176 4.60 15.69 -7.34
C PHE A 176 3.71 14.90 -8.30
N ALA A 177 2.69 15.54 -8.88
CA ALA A 177 1.77 14.90 -9.80
C ALA A 177 2.50 14.34 -11.04
N ASP A 178 3.45 15.08 -11.60
CA ASP A 178 4.22 14.68 -12.78
C ASP A 178 5.39 13.76 -12.41
N GLU A 179 6.32 14.23 -11.58
CA GLU A 179 7.59 13.54 -11.31
C GLU A 179 7.40 12.28 -10.47
N VAL A 180 6.51 12.29 -9.45
CA VAL A 180 6.36 11.21 -8.50
C VAL A 180 5.18 10.32 -8.86
N ALA A 181 3.99 10.88 -8.99
CA ALA A 181 2.77 10.09 -9.27
C ALA A 181 2.69 9.62 -10.73
N GLY A 182 3.18 10.43 -11.68
CA GLY A 182 3.02 10.19 -13.11
C GLY A 182 1.61 10.45 -13.62
N ASP A 183 0.86 11.27 -12.88
CA ASP A 183 -0.51 11.71 -13.14
C ASP A 183 -0.55 13.24 -13.20
N PRO A 184 -0.07 13.91 -14.27
CA PRO A 184 0.04 15.38 -14.36
C PRO A 184 -1.33 16.06 -14.55
N LEU A 185 -2.29 15.76 -13.66
CA LEU A 185 -3.68 16.26 -13.70
C LEU A 185 -3.84 17.64 -13.04
N ILE A 186 -2.78 18.18 -12.44
CA ILE A 186 -2.76 19.53 -11.86
C ILE A 186 -1.53 20.25 -12.40
N SER A 187 -1.71 21.48 -12.90
CA SER A 187 -0.66 22.21 -13.60
C SER A 187 -0.78 23.72 -13.40
N PHE A 188 0.26 24.44 -13.78
CA PHE A 188 0.18 25.89 -13.89
C PHE A 188 -0.61 26.31 -15.15
N THR A 189 -1.49 27.26 -14.96
CA THR A 189 -2.21 27.94 -16.03
C THR A 189 -1.86 29.41 -16.04
N GLN A 190 -1.95 30.05 -17.21
CA GLN A 190 -1.60 31.45 -17.43
C GLN A 190 -0.12 31.76 -17.13
N ARG A 191 0.24 33.03 -17.05
CA ARG A 191 1.61 33.50 -16.81
C ARG A 191 1.66 34.83 -16.06
N GLY A 192 2.83 35.16 -15.52
CA GLY A 192 3.09 36.39 -14.78
C GLY A 192 2.18 36.51 -13.56
N ASN A 193 1.58 37.70 -13.37
CA ASN A 193 0.72 37.95 -12.22
C ASN A 193 -0.57 37.08 -12.20
N ASN A 194 -1.00 36.57 -13.34
CA ASN A 194 -2.22 35.76 -13.46
C ASN A 194 -1.95 34.26 -13.34
N THR A 195 -0.72 33.84 -13.10
CA THR A 195 -0.38 32.43 -12.93
C THR A 195 -1.19 31.82 -11.78
N GLN A 196 -1.79 30.67 -12.04
CA GLN A 196 -2.59 29.90 -11.08
C GLN A 196 -2.29 28.42 -11.21
N VAL A 197 -2.55 27.64 -10.16
CA VAL A 197 -2.59 26.20 -10.20
C VAL A 197 -4.03 25.77 -10.42
N MET A 198 -4.25 24.89 -11.40
CA MET A 198 -5.59 24.43 -11.82
C MET A 198 -5.52 23.00 -12.33
N THR A 199 -6.70 22.36 -12.44
CA THR A 199 -6.93 21.17 -13.25
C THR A 199 -7.34 21.57 -14.66
N PHE A 200 -7.30 20.66 -15.63
CA PHE A 200 -7.91 20.88 -16.93
C PHE A 200 -9.44 20.87 -16.80
N PRO A 201 -10.16 21.62 -17.65
CA PRO A 201 -11.62 21.51 -17.71
C PRO A 201 -12.06 20.06 -17.92
N ASP A 202 -13.07 19.64 -17.18
CA ASP A 202 -13.66 18.30 -17.22
C ASP A 202 -12.70 17.13 -16.85
N GLU A 203 -11.47 17.43 -16.42
CA GLU A 203 -10.50 16.45 -15.92
C GLU A 203 -10.23 16.70 -14.43
N PRO A 204 -10.92 16.01 -13.52
CA PRO A 204 -10.68 16.16 -12.08
C PRO A 204 -9.30 15.62 -11.68
N PHE A 205 -8.79 16.10 -10.55
CA PHE A 205 -7.54 15.58 -9.98
C PHE A 205 -7.75 14.18 -9.36
N ALA A 206 -8.06 13.21 -10.21
CA ALA A 206 -8.39 11.84 -9.85
C ALA A 206 -7.15 10.93 -9.75
N SER A 207 -6.07 11.42 -9.14
CA SER A 207 -4.86 10.63 -8.87
C SER A 207 -5.05 9.77 -7.62
N TYR A 208 -4.53 8.54 -7.63
CA TYR A 208 -4.47 7.67 -6.44
C TYR A 208 -3.54 8.18 -5.33
N PHE A 209 -2.88 9.31 -5.55
CA PHE A 209 -1.87 9.90 -4.68
C PHE A 209 -2.18 11.36 -4.32
N SER A 210 -3.38 11.84 -4.61
CA SER A 210 -3.76 13.25 -4.49
C SER A 210 -3.56 13.80 -3.08
N GLY A 211 -3.79 13.00 -2.03
CA GLY A 211 -3.59 13.38 -0.63
C GLY A 211 -2.14 13.73 -0.26
N ASN A 212 -1.14 13.28 -1.04
CA ASN A 212 0.25 13.69 -0.80
C ASN A 212 0.46 15.17 -1.14
N THR A 213 -0.23 15.69 -2.15
CA THR A 213 -0.15 17.11 -2.51
C THR A 213 -0.66 18.02 -1.38
N VAL A 214 -1.67 17.55 -0.63
CA VAL A 214 -2.15 18.22 0.60
C VAL A 214 -1.07 18.21 1.69
N GLN A 215 -0.44 17.04 1.92
CA GLN A 215 0.59 16.90 2.94
C GLN A 215 1.80 17.79 2.67
N ILE A 216 2.29 17.85 1.44
CA ILE A 216 3.49 18.61 1.07
C ILE A 216 3.21 20.08 0.74
N CYS A 217 1.94 20.48 0.62
CA CYS A 217 1.59 21.88 0.40
C CYS A 217 2.03 22.72 1.61
N PRO A 218 2.89 23.74 1.42
CA PRO A 218 3.43 24.53 2.53
C PRO A 218 2.43 25.53 3.10
N VAL A 219 1.25 25.64 2.52
CA VAL A 219 0.17 26.56 2.90
C VAL A 219 -1.18 25.87 2.84
N GLY A 220 -2.26 26.55 3.26
CA GLY A 220 -3.62 26.01 3.22
C GLY A 220 -4.29 26.12 1.85
N ALA A 221 -3.53 26.07 0.75
CA ALA A 221 -4.07 26.09 -0.60
C ALA A 221 -4.72 24.76 -0.98
N LEU A 222 -4.09 23.64 -0.68
CA LEU A 222 -4.65 22.32 -0.87
C LEU A 222 -5.07 21.73 0.48
N THR A 223 -6.32 21.28 0.57
CA THR A 223 -6.90 20.71 1.78
C THR A 223 -7.68 19.44 1.45
N ALA A 224 -7.60 18.44 2.36
CA ALA A 224 -8.28 17.17 2.19
C ALA A 224 -9.73 17.24 2.68
N SER A 225 -10.69 16.88 1.83
CA SER A 225 -12.12 16.87 2.16
C SER A 225 -12.41 16.12 3.48
N PRO A 226 -11.85 14.92 3.73
CA PRO A 226 -12.16 14.15 4.93
C PRO A 226 -11.69 14.77 6.25
N TYR A 227 -10.64 15.60 6.20
CA TYR A 227 -10.03 16.20 7.40
C TYR A 227 -10.40 17.68 7.59
N ARG A 228 -10.78 18.37 6.53
CA ARG A 228 -10.96 19.83 6.54
C ARG A 228 -11.82 20.31 7.70
N PHE A 229 -11.28 21.21 8.53
CA PHE A 229 -11.91 21.82 9.71
C PHE A 229 -12.28 20.84 10.85
N LYS A 230 -11.67 19.66 10.93
CA LYS A 230 -11.93 18.69 12.00
C LYS A 230 -11.21 19.02 13.30
N ALA A 231 -9.93 19.44 13.23
CA ALA A 231 -9.14 19.77 14.40
C ALA A 231 -8.04 20.78 14.05
N ARG A 232 -7.51 21.43 15.09
CA ARG A 232 -6.25 22.21 14.99
C ARG A 232 -5.06 21.33 15.37
N PRO A 233 -3.83 21.63 14.89
CA PRO A 233 -2.65 20.79 15.16
C PRO A 233 -2.37 20.59 16.65
N TRP A 234 -2.65 21.54 17.50
CA TRP A 234 -2.48 21.43 18.97
C TRP A 234 -3.54 20.61 19.68
N ASP A 235 -4.66 20.30 19.00
CA ASP A 235 -5.70 19.40 19.48
C ASP A 235 -5.43 17.94 19.10
N LEU A 236 -4.40 17.70 18.25
CA LEU A 236 -4.07 16.40 17.73
C LEU A 236 -3.04 15.69 18.61
N GLU A 237 -3.37 14.49 19.00
CA GLU A 237 -2.42 13.52 19.49
C GLU A 237 -1.93 12.66 18.32
N GLN A 238 -0.64 12.29 18.33
CA GLN A 238 -0.06 11.55 17.20
C GLN A 238 0.88 10.43 17.63
N ARG A 239 0.89 9.37 16.85
CA ARG A 239 1.82 8.24 16.98
C ARG A 239 2.23 7.70 15.62
N GLU A 240 3.52 7.32 15.49
CA GLU A 240 3.97 6.59 14.30
C GLU A 240 3.46 5.14 14.32
N SER A 241 2.98 4.68 13.20
CA SER A 241 2.36 3.37 13.00
C SER A 241 2.60 2.86 11.58
N THR A 242 1.94 1.79 11.19
CA THR A 242 2.06 1.18 9.86
C THR A 242 0.68 1.07 9.22
N CYS A 243 0.55 1.49 7.97
CA CYS A 243 -0.66 1.26 7.19
C CYS A 243 -0.83 -0.24 6.90
N THR A 244 -1.99 -0.81 7.24
CA THR A 244 -2.30 -2.23 7.07
C THR A 244 -3.22 -2.53 5.89
N THR A 245 -3.51 -1.53 5.04
CA THR A 245 -4.45 -1.67 3.92
C THR A 245 -3.94 -2.66 2.85
N CYS A 246 -2.63 -2.69 2.59
CA CYS A 246 -1.97 -3.62 1.69
C CYS A 246 -0.58 -4.00 2.20
N SER A 247 0.06 -4.96 1.55
CA SER A 247 1.34 -5.55 2.00
C SER A 247 2.58 -4.67 1.83
N VAL A 248 2.47 -3.45 1.28
CA VAL A 248 3.62 -2.52 1.27
C VAL A 248 4.01 -2.11 2.68
N GLY A 249 3.05 -1.99 3.61
CA GLY A 249 3.33 -1.63 4.98
C GLY A 249 3.90 -0.23 5.14
N CYS A 250 3.31 0.77 4.44
CA CYS A 250 3.76 2.16 4.48
C CYS A 250 3.80 2.70 5.90
N ARG A 251 4.89 3.39 6.27
CA ARG A 251 4.99 4.05 7.58
C ARG A 251 4.11 5.31 7.57
N THR A 252 3.36 5.47 8.63
CA THR A 252 2.36 6.55 8.76
C THR A 252 2.32 7.10 10.18
N VAL A 253 1.96 8.37 10.32
CA VAL A 253 1.52 8.96 11.58
C VAL A 253 0.00 8.86 11.64
N VAL A 254 -0.48 8.27 12.71
CA VAL A 254 -1.90 8.23 13.07
C VAL A 254 -2.20 9.41 13.99
N GLN A 255 -3.16 10.23 13.61
CA GLN A 255 -3.57 11.41 14.38
C GLN A 255 -5.01 11.30 14.81
N SER A 256 -5.26 11.56 16.09
CA SER A 256 -6.58 11.53 16.71
C SER A 256 -6.84 12.77 17.54
N SER A 257 -8.09 13.05 17.81
CA SER A 257 -8.56 14.02 18.82
C SER A 257 -9.85 13.52 19.41
N ARG A 258 -10.02 13.66 20.72
CA ARG A 258 -11.26 13.26 21.44
C ARG A 258 -11.67 11.81 21.17
N ASP A 259 -10.71 10.91 21.13
CA ASP A 259 -10.88 9.47 20.89
C ASP A 259 -11.45 9.12 19.48
N GLU A 260 -11.23 9.98 18.47
CA GLU A 260 -11.60 9.76 17.08
C GLU A 260 -10.36 9.88 16.18
N LEU A 261 -10.18 8.98 15.21
CA LEU A 261 -9.15 9.07 14.20
C LEU A 261 -9.51 10.16 13.18
N LEU A 262 -8.63 11.12 12.99
CA LEU A 262 -8.92 12.27 12.14
C LEU A 262 -8.07 12.33 10.88
N ARG A 263 -6.82 11.83 10.93
CA ARG A 263 -5.91 11.98 9.81
C ARG A 263 -4.77 10.96 9.84
N TYR A 264 -4.37 10.46 8.67
CA TYR A 264 -3.12 9.73 8.45
C TYR A 264 -2.18 10.57 7.60
N GLN A 265 -0.91 10.64 8.00
CA GLN A 265 0.16 11.27 7.23
C GLN A 265 1.29 10.28 7.00
N GLY A 266 1.91 10.32 5.81
CA GLY A 266 3.06 9.49 5.50
C GLY A 266 4.30 9.93 6.28
N VAL A 267 5.03 8.96 6.82
CA VAL A 267 6.35 9.17 7.45
C VAL A 267 7.43 8.84 6.43
N ASP A 268 8.44 9.68 6.33
CA ASP A 268 9.58 9.44 5.44
C ASP A 268 10.38 8.23 5.95
N SER A 269 10.21 7.11 5.28
CA SER A 269 10.92 5.85 5.49
C SER A 269 11.62 5.47 4.21
N ASP A 270 12.93 5.52 4.21
CA ASP A 270 13.77 5.24 3.04
C ASP A 270 13.49 3.86 2.43
N PRO A 271 13.46 2.77 3.20
CA PRO A 271 13.28 1.45 2.63
C PRO A 271 11.85 1.16 2.17
N VAL A 272 10.84 1.95 2.60
CA VAL A 272 9.44 1.63 2.32
C VAL A 272 8.78 2.67 1.41
N ASN A 273 8.36 3.81 1.93
CA ASN A 273 7.39 4.69 1.27
C ASN A 273 7.83 6.14 1.05
N TRP A 274 9.00 6.59 1.51
CA TRP A 274 9.51 7.95 1.29
C TRP A 274 8.54 9.07 1.74
N GLY A 275 7.68 8.78 2.70
CA GLY A 275 6.61 9.68 3.13
C GLY A 275 5.35 9.66 2.26
N TRP A 276 5.32 8.89 1.17
CA TRP A 276 4.17 8.79 0.28
C TRP A 276 3.15 7.77 0.77
N LEU A 277 1.87 8.08 0.63
CA LEU A 277 0.75 7.17 0.84
C LEU A 277 -0.15 7.17 -0.40
N CYS A 278 -0.82 6.06 -0.67
CA CYS A 278 -1.95 6.08 -1.59
C CYS A 278 -3.19 6.64 -0.88
N ASP A 279 -4.13 7.18 -1.65
CA ASP A 279 -5.32 7.81 -1.09
C ASP A 279 -6.22 6.81 -0.35
N LYS A 280 -6.28 5.54 -0.79
CA LYS A 280 -6.96 4.47 -0.05
C LYS A 280 -6.36 4.30 1.35
N GLY A 281 -5.03 4.17 1.47
CA GLY A 281 -4.35 4.03 2.75
C GLY A 281 -4.42 5.29 3.62
N ARG A 282 -4.48 6.48 3.00
CA ARG A 282 -4.53 7.77 3.68
C ARG A 282 -5.90 8.06 4.30
N PHE A 283 -6.99 7.72 3.61
CA PHE A 283 -8.36 8.12 3.99
C PHE A 283 -9.18 6.98 4.59
N ASN A 284 -8.64 5.77 4.64
CA ASN A 284 -9.32 4.60 5.22
C ASN A 284 -9.58 4.69 6.73
N PHE A 285 -9.06 5.70 7.43
CA PHE A 285 -9.38 5.94 8.84
C PHE A 285 -10.87 6.15 9.08
N GLN A 286 -11.61 6.65 8.07
CA GLN A 286 -13.05 6.86 8.18
C GLN A 286 -13.82 5.55 8.43
N SER A 287 -13.32 4.41 7.92
CA SER A 287 -13.93 3.11 8.20
C SER A 287 -13.82 2.72 9.67
N THR A 288 -12.74 3.11 10.36
CA THR A 288 -12.59 2.87 11.80
C THR A 288 -13.59 3.69 12.62
N ASN A 289 -13.93 4.88 12.15
CA ASN A 289 -14.90 5.77 12.82
C ASN A 289 -16.36 5.51 12.41
N SER A 290 -16.64 4.49 11.58
CA SER A 290 -18.00 4.21 11.10
C SER A 290 -18.91 3.72 12.21
N ASP A 291 -20.14 4.20 12.24
CA ASP A 291 -21.19 3.75 13.15
C ASP A 291 -21.67 2.32 12.85
N ASP A 292 -21.39 1.79 11.65
CA ASP A 292 -21.71 0.42 11.24
C ASP A 292 -20.78 -0.64 11.88
N ARG A 293 -19.84 -0.22 12.72
CA ARG A 293 -18.92 -1.10 13.43
C ARG A 293 -19.63 -2.01 14.43
N LEU A 294 -19.17 -3.26 14.49
CA LEU A 294 -19.62 -4.20 15.53
C LEU A 294 -19.18 -3.71 16.93
N SER A 295 -20.11 -3.56 17.85
CA SER A 295 -19.86 -3.03 19.21
C SER A 295 -19.90 -4.08 20.31
N SER A 296 -20.57 -5.22 20.09
CA SER A 296 -20.72 -6.30 21.06
C SER A 296 -20.82 -7.66 20.37
N PRO A 297 -20.51 -8.78 21.05
CA PRO A 297 -20.75 -10.11 20.52
C PRO A 297 -22.23 -10.31 20.19
N GLN A 298 -22.49 -11.08 19.15
CA GLN A 298 -23.83 -11.37 18.66
C GLN A 298 -23.96 -12.88 18.41
N ILE A 299 -25.12 -13.44 18.78
CA ILE A 299 -25.49 -14.83 18.52
C ILE A 299 -26.73 -14.81 17.64
N LYS A 300 -26.75 -15.63 16.62
CA LYS A 300 -27.88 -15.76 15.70
C LYS A 300 -29.05 -16.44 16.41
N SER A 301 -30.23 -15.84 16.30
CA SER A 301 -31.48 -16.38 16.83
C SER A 301 -32.54 -16.31 15.73
N GLY A 302 -32.80 -17.43 15.06
CA GLY A 302 -33.60 -17.45 13.84
C GLY A 302 -32.92 -16.69 12.74
N ASP A 303 -33.58 -15.70 12.13
CA ASP A 303 -33.05 -14.88 11.02
C ASP A 303 -32.41 -13.57 11.52
N SER A 304 -32.29 -13.34 12.82
CA SER A 304 -31.74 -12.10 13.39
C SER A 304 -30.59 -12.38 14.35
N PHE A 305 -29.76 -11.37 14.57
CA PHE A 305 -28.72 -11.39 15.60
C PHE A 305 -29.22 -10.78 16.91
N ALA A 306 -28.94 -11.45 18.02
CA ALA A 306 -29.14 -10.93 19.35
C ALA A 306 -27.80 -10.59 20.01
N SER A 307 -27.71 -9.43 20.66
CA SER A 307 -26.52 -9.08 21.44
C SER A 307 -26.32 -10.09 22.59
N SER A 308 -25.06 -10.45 22.83
CA SER A 308 -24.67 -11.44 23.83
C SER A 308 -23.52 -10.93 24.69
N SER A 309 -23.31 -11.57 25.83
CA SER A 309 -22.08 -11.39 26.60
C SER A 309 -20.90 -12.07 25.91
N TRP A 310 -19.68 -11.60 26.18
CA TRP A 310 -18.47 -12.28 25.71
C TRP A 310 -18.38 -13.71 26.24
N SER A 311 -18.75 -13.93 27.52
CA SER A 311 -18.71 -15.25 28.12
C SER A 311 -19.64 -16.24 27.41
N ASP A 312 -20.89 -15.85 27.14
CA ASP A 312 -21.87 -16.74 26.51
C ASP A 312 -21.50 -17.02 25.05
N ALA A 313 -21.02 -15.98 24.33
CA ALA A 313 -20.59 -16.13 22.92
C ALA A 313 -19.38 -17.06 22.79
N LEU A 314 -18.34 -16.86 23.59
CA LEU A 314 -17.12 -17.70 23.57
C LEU A 314 -17.38 -19.11 24.03
N GLU A 315 -18.22 -19.32 25.09
CA GLU A 315 -18.60 -20.68 25.54
C GLU A 315 -19.43 -21.41 24.46
N SER A 316 -20.25 -20.68 23.69
CA SER A 316 -20.95 -21.25 22.55
C SER A 316 -19.98 -21.77 21.49
N VAL A 317 -18.95 -20.97 21.13
CA VAL A 317 -17.89 -21.35 20.18
C VAL A 317 -17.08 -22.53 20.73
N ALA A 318 -16.59 -22.44 21.97
CA ALA A 318 -15.76 -23.46 22.60
C ALA A 318 -16.52 -24.81 22.70
N ARG A 319 -17.81 -24.77 23.03
CA ARG A 319 -18.65 -25.98 23.04
C ARG A 319 -18.73 -26.66 21.70
N VAL A 320 -18.89 -25.90 20.60
CA VAL A 320 -18.94 -26.46 19.25
C VAL A 320 -17.59 -27.07 18.90
N ILE A 321 -16.48 -26.38 19.15
CA ILE A 321 -15.13 -26.91 18.86
C ILE A 321 -14.89 -28.22 19.63
N ARG A 322 -15.23 -28.29 20.93
CA ARG A 322 -15.07 -29.50 21.75
C ARG A 322 -15.87 -30.72 21.25
N HIS A 323 -17.01 -30.49 20.60
CA HIS A 323 -17.88 -31.57 20.10
C HIS A 323 -17.73 -31.80 18.61
N SER A 324 -16.88 -31.05 17.91
CA SER A 324 -16.56 -31.22 16.51
C SER A 324 -15.76 -32.51 16.28
N ARG A 325 -15.96 -33.13 15.14
CA ARG A 325 -15.17 -34.30 14.70
C ARG A 325 -13.70 -33.87 14.56
N GLU A 326 -12.78 -34.76 14.84
CA GLU A 326 -11.36 -34.52 14.61
C GLU A 326 -11.11 -34.09 13.14
N GLY A 327 -10.35 -32.99 12.97
CA GLY A 327 -10.02 -32.45 11.64
C GLY A 327 -11.19 -31.75 10.94
N SER A 328 -12.35 -31.49 11.59
CA SER A 328 -13.49 -30.78 10.98
C SER A 328 -13.67 -29.34 11.42
N VAL A 329 -12.73 -28.78 12.15
CA VAL A 329 -12.66 -27.35 12.45
C VAL A 329 -11.73 -26.66 11.47
N ALA A 330 -12.13 -25.50 10.93
CA ALA A 330 -11.34 -24.76 9.96
C ALA A 330 -11.23 -23.27 10.32
N ILE A 331 -10.08 -22.66 9.98
CA ILE A 331 -9.82 -21.22 10.14
C ILE A 331 -9.47 -20.63 8.78
N LEU A 332 -10.20 -19.60 8.36
CA LEU A 332 -9.89 -18.78 7.17
C LEU A 332 -9.61 -17.35 7.56
N GLY A 333 -8.48 -16.81 7.09
CA GLY A 333 -8.10 -15.42 7.33
C GLY A 333 -7.01 -15.23 8.39
N GLY A 334 -6.98 -14.02 9.01
CA GLY A 334 -5.95 -13.60 9.95
C GLY A 334 -4.90 -12.64 9.36
N ALA A 335 -4.89 -12.45 8.03
CA ALA A 335 -3.94 -11.53 7.37
C ALA A 335 -4.28 -10.04 7.51
N ARG A 336 -5.40 -9.69 8.16
CA ARG A 336 -5.78 -8.31 8.52
C ARG A 336 -5.40 -7.97 9.97
N GLY A 337 -5.06 -8.96 10.79
CA GLY A 337 -4.60 -8.83 12.16
C GLY A 337 -3.10 -8.49 12.27
N THR A 338 -2.62 -8.38 13.50
CA THR A 338 -1.21 -8.22 13.84
C THR A 338 -0.47 -9.57 13.78
N ASN A 339 0.84 -9.54 13.90
CA ASN A 339 1.66 -10.74 14.04
C ASN A 339 1.30 -11.51 15.33
N GLU A 340 1.04 -10.76 16.40
CA GLU A 340 0.64 -11.29 17.70
C GLU A 340 -0.74 -11.96 17.63
N ASP A 341 -1.69 -11.36 16.90
CA ASP A 341 -2.98 -11.98 16.61
C ASP A 341 -2.80 -13.32 15.87
N ALA A 342 -2.01 -13.32 14.80
CA ALA A 342 -1.76 -14.51 13.98
C ALA A 342 -1.04 -15.61 14.76
N PHE A 343 -0.06 -15.26 15.61
CA PHE A 343 0.67 -16.20 16.45
C PHE A 343 -0.27 -16.90 17.45
N MET A 344 -1.15 -16.15 18.12
CA MET A 344 -2.08 -16.72 19.08
C MET A 344 -3.14 -17.59 18.44
N TRP A 345 -3.66 -17.19 17.27
CA TRP A 345 -4.58 -18.05 16.49
C TRP A 345 -3.89 -19.30 15.95
N GLY A 346 -2.61 -19.21 15.57
CA GLY A 346 -1.78 -20.35 15.22
C GLY A 346 -1.57 -21.30 16.40
N ALA A 347 -1.28 -20.77 17.60
CA ALA A 347 -1.11 -21.53 18.83
C ALA A 347 -2.41 -22.23 19.25
N LEU A 348 -3.55 -21.52 19.21
CA LEU A 348 -4.87 -22.10 19.43
C LEU A 348 -5.13 -23.25 18.45
N ALA A 349 -4.84 -23.05 17.16
CA ALA A 349 -5.05 -24.06 16.13
C ALA A 349 -4.18 -25.31 16.38
N ASP A 350 -2.93 -25.13 16.80
CA ASP A 350 -2.04 -26.24 17.12
C ASP A 350 -2.49 -26.98 18.38
N ALA A 351 -2.89 -26.28 19.43
CA ALA A 351 -3.39 -26.84 20.67
C ALA A 351 -4.71 -27.63 20.47
N ALA A 352 -5.62 -27.10 19.66
CA ALA A 352 -6.90 -27.73 19.35
C ALA A 352 -6.84 -28.73 18.18
N GLY A 353 -5.67 -29.02 17.59
CA GLY A 353 -5.53 -29.95 16.46
C GLY A 353 -6.15 -29.47 15.15
N ILE A 354 -6.35 -28.17 14.96
CA ILE A 354 -6.94 -27.58 13.75
C ILE A 354 -5.89 -27.52 12.62
N THR A 355 -6.02 -28.42 11.66
CA THR A 355 -5.10 -28.52 10.51
C THR A 355 -5.62 -27.77 9.28
N MET A 356 -6.93 -27.56 9.14
CA MET A 356 -7.56 -26.78 8.07
C MET A 356 -7.45 -25.28 8.40
N ARG A 357 -6.44 -24.62 7.86
CA ARG A 357 -6.23 -23.18 8.10
C ARG A 357 -5.45 -22.54 6.95
N ASP A 358 -5.86 -21.32 6.58
CA ASP A 358 -5.18 -20.48 5.61
C ASP A 358 -5.43 -19.01 5.87
N ALA A 359 -4.35 -18.21 5.95
CA ALA A 359 -4.42 -16.77 6.10
C ALA A 359 -4.90 -16.05 4.83
N GLN A 360 -4.85 -16.67 3.67
CA GLN A 360 -5.29 -16.13 2.39
C GLN A 360 -6.71 -16.60 2.06
N LEU A 361 -7.31 -16.01 1.01
CA LEU A 361 -8.66 -16.34 0.53
C LEU A 361 -8.64 -16.75 -0.95
N ASP A 362 -7.65 -17.53 -1.37
CA ASP A 362 -7.43 -17.93 -2.76
C ASP A 362 -7.28 -16.74 -3.74
N ASP A 363 -6.84 -15.60 -3.24
CA ASP A 363 -6.68 -14.36 -3.99
C ASP A 363 -5.22 -13.88 -4.10
N GLY A 364 -4.27 -14.68 -3.65
CA GLY A 364 -2.83 -14.45 -3.70
C GLY A 364 -2.06 -15.60 -4.34
N LEU A 365 -0.74 -15.57 -4.18
CA LEU A 365 0.14 -16.65 -4.56
C LEU A 365 0.24 -17.70 -3.44
N PRO A 366 0.46 -18.99 -3.76
CA PRO A 366 0.73 -20.03 -2.77
C PRO A 366 1.94 -19.67 -1.89
N ALA A 367 1.94 -20.15 -0.65
CA ALA A 367 3.05 -19.93 0.31
C ALA A 367 4.40 -20.44 -0.21
N SER A 368 4.41 -21.32 -1.21
CA SER A 368 5.63 -21.79 -1.89
C SER A 368 6.43 -20.68 -2.58
N VAL A 369 5.82 -19.49 -2.86
CA VAL A 369 6.55 -18.31 -3.37
C VAL A 369 7.68 -17.88 -2.42
N PHE A 370 7.55 -18.15 -1.13
CA PHE A 370 8.56 -17.83 -0.11
C PHE A 370 9.72 -18.83 -0.05
N SER A 371 9.67 -19.94 -0.80
CA SER A 371 10.81 -20.87 -0.92
C SER A 371 11.93 -20.35 -1.81
N TYR A 372 11.64 -19.38 -2.68
CA TYR A 372 12.67 -18.71 -3.47
C TYR A 372 13.44 -17.68 -2.62
N SER A 373 14.66 -17.34 -3.04
CA SER A 373 15.42 -16.23 -2.45
C SER A 373 14.60 -14.94 -2.52
N GLN A 374 14.41 -14.28 -1.38
CA GLN A 374 13.52 -13.12 -1.29
C GLN A 374 14.25 -11.81 -1.59
N ALA A 375 13.59 -10.92 -2.32
CA ALA A 375 14.01 -9.54 -2.55
C ALA A 375 13.40 -8.59 -1.53
N THR A 376 14.02 -7.40 -1.37
CA THR A 376 13.44 -6.25 -0.69
C THR A 376 12.95 -5.21 -1.71
N ILE A 377 12.14 -4.26 -1.24
CA ILE A 377 11.73 -3.10 -2.06
C ILE A 377 12.97 -2.35 -2.55
N ASP A 378 13.94 -2.13 -1.67
CA ASP A 378 15.18 -1.44 -2.03
C ASP A 378 15.99 -2.23 -3.06
N SER A 379 16.16 -3.55 -2.90
CA SER A 379 16.90 -4.36 -3.86
C SER A 379 16.23 -4.36 -5.24
N ALA A 380 14.91 -4.37 -5.30
CA ALA A 380 14.14 -4.24 -6.55
C ALA A 380 14.30 -2.87 -7.23
N CYS A 381 14.72 -1.83 -6.48
CA CYS A 381 14.86 -0.46 -6.98
C CYS A 381 16.32 0.00 -7.12
N ALA A 382 17.29 -0.77 -6.63
CA ALA A 382 18.70 -0.35 -6.54
C ALA A 382 19.45 -0.46 -7.88
N GLY A 383 19.19 -1.50 -8.66
CA GLY A 383 19.89 -1.74 -9.92
C GLY A 383 19.51 -3.06 -10.60
N GLY A 384 20.03 -3.27 -11.82
CA GLY A 384 19.82 -4.51 -12.58
C GLY A 384 18.51 -4.56 -13.36
N THR A 385 17.88 -5.74 -13.37
CA THR A 385 16.67 -6.00 -14.15
C THR A 385 15.52 -6.44 -13.22
N VAL A 386 14.37 -5.80 -13.39
CA VAL A 386 13.12 -6.24 -12.75
C VAL A 386 12.24 -6.90 -13.81
N ILE A 387 11.80 -8.12 -13.52
CA ILE A 387 10.81 -8.84 -14.33
C ILE A 387 9.49 -8.78 -13.57
N LEU A 388 8.48 -8.16 -14.17
CA LEU A 388 7.16 -7.99 -13.59
C LEU A 388 6.23 -9.10 -14.10
N LEU A 389 5.86 -10.02 -13.20
CA LEU A 389 4.87 -11.09 -13.35
C LEU A 389 3.78 -10.88 -12.29
N ALA A 390 3.08 -9.77 -12.38
CA ALA A 390 2.17 -9.32 -11.32
C ALA A 390 0.97 -8.58 -11.93
N PRO A 391 -0.11 -8.38 -11.16
CA PRO A 391 -1.19 -7.48 -11.55
C PRO A 391 -0.69 -6.04 -11.73
N ASP A 392 -1.57 -5.14 -12.16
CA ASP A 392 -1.20 -3.73 -12.19
C ASP A 392 -0.83 -3.24 -10.78
N ILE A 393 0.48 -3.03 -10.59
CA ILE A 393 1.05 -2.58 -9.30
C ILE A 393 0.51 -1.20 -8.90
N LYS A 394 0.12 -0.34 -9.86
CA LYS A 394 -0.51 0.95 -9.55
C LYS A 394 -1.86 0.75 -8.83
N GLU A 395 -2.58 -0.30 -9.19
CA GLU A 395 -3.89 -0.63 -8.63
C GLU A 395 -3.79 -1.40 -7.30
N GLU A 396 -2.87 -2.34 -7.18
CA GLU A 396 -2.81 -3.21 -5.98
C GLU A 396 -1.84 -2.74 -4.90
N LEU A 397 -0.65 -2.26 -5.29
CA LEU A 397 0.40 -1.80 -4.39
C LEU A 397 0.93 -0.41 -4.81
N PRO A 398 0.10 0.64 -4.74
CA PRO A 398 0.38 1.93 -5.38
C PRO A 398 1.73 2.55 -4.97
N VAL A 399 2.16 2.38 -3.72
CA VAL A 399 3.44 2.97 -3.29
C VAL A 399 4.63 2.17 -3.83
N LEU A 400 4.52 0.86 -4.03
CA LEU A 400 5.54 0.08 -4.75
C LEU A 400 5.63 0.52 -6.23
N TYR A 401 4.49 0.86 -6.86
CA TYR A 401 4.50 1.48 -8.18
C TYR A 401 5.34 2.76 -8.21
N LEU A 402 5.18 3.66 -7.23
CA LEU A 402 5.99 4.90 -7.15
C LEU A 402 7.49 4.59 -7.06
N ARG A 403 7.88 3.59 -6.27
CA ARG A 403 9.27 3.17 -6.08
C ARG A 403 9.87 2.59 -7.36
N LEU A 404 9.17 1.67 -8.03
CA LEU A 404 9.61 1.06 -9.29
C LEU A 404 9.67 2.10 -10.42
N ARG A 405 8.65 2.95 -10.53
CA ARG A 405 8.62 4.03 -11.52
C ARG A 405 9.81 4.99 -11.37
N ASP A 406 10.10 5.45 -10.17
CA ASP A 406 11.27 6.30 -9.89
C ASP A 406 12.59 5.61 -10.28
N ALA A 407 12.72 4.32 -9.96
CA ALA A 407 13.92 3.55 -10.29
C ALA A 407 14.13 3.41 -11.80
N VAL A 408 13.04 3.22 -12.57
CA VAL A 408 13.11 3.17 -14.05
C VAL A 408 13.43 4.53 -14.64
N GLN A 409 12.75 5.58 -14.19
CA GLN A 409 12.96 6.95 -14.72
C GLN A 409 14.38 7.46 -14.44
N LYS A 410 14.92 7.15 -13.27
CA LYS A 410 16.33 7.45 -12.92
C LYS A 410 17.33 6.47 -13.52
N LYS A 411 16.87 5.55 -14.36
CA LYS A 411 17.71 4.56 -15.08
C LYS A 411 18.54 3.67 -14.14
N ARG A 412 18.06 3.45 -12.90
CA ARG A 412 18.69 2.50 -11.98
C ARG A 412 18.39 1.07 -12.37
N ILE A 413 17.16 0.80 -12.82
CA ILE A 413 16.73 -0.53 -13.25
C ILE A 413 16.23 -0.53 -14.68
N ARG A 414 16.24 -1.70 -15.32
CA ARG A 414 15.48 -2.00 -16.54
C ARG A 414 14.29 -2.87 -16.19
N LEU A 415 13.10 -2.45 -16.61
CA LEU A 415 11.86 -3.16 -16.36
C LEU A 415 11.44 -3.98 -17.58
N ILE A 416 11.23 -5.28 -17.38
CA ILE A 416 10.61 -6.18 -18.35
C ILE A 416 9.24 -6.54 -17.79
N GLU A 417 8.19 -6.10 -18.46
CA GLU A 417 6.82 -6.42 -18.12
C GLU A 417 6.30 -7.58 -18.95
N ILE A 418 5.77 -8.61 -18.30
CA ILE A 418 5.09 -9.75 -18.93
C ILE A 418 3.69 -9.80 -18.38
N SER A 419 2.71 -9.43 -19.18
CA SER A 419 1.31 -9.28 -18.74
C SER A 419 0.32 -9.53 -19.88
N SER A 420 -0.93 -9.78 -19.54
CA SER A 420 -2.02 -9.96 -20.51
C SER A 420 -2.51 -8.65 -21.14
N HIS A 421 -2.38 -7.51 -20.43
CA HIS A 421 -2.80 -6.19 -20.90
C HIS A 421 -1.85 -5.10 -20.38
N GLU A 422 -2.05 -3.86 -20.80
CA GLU A 422 -1.25 -2.73 -20.33
C GLU A 422 -1.55 -2.38 -18.87
N THR A 423 -0.48 -2.09 -18.12
CA THR A 423 -0.54 -1.66 -16.72
C THR A 423 -0.05 -0.22 -16.55
N GLY A 424 -0.13 0.31 -15.35
CA GLY A 424 0.44 1.63 -15.03
C GLY A 424 1.95 1.75 -15.27
N LEU A 425 2.69 0.62 -15.31
CA LEU A 425 4.15 0.60 -15.56
C LEU A 425 4.52 0.39 -17.04
N THR A 426 3.59 0.01 -17.91
CA THR A 426 3.86 -0.31 -19.32
C THR A 426 4.64 0.80 -20.04
N LYS A 427 4.21 2.06 -19.89
CA LYS A 427 4.87 3.22 -20.54
C LYS A 427 6.30 3.49 -20.06
N TYR A 428 6.72 2.89 -18.96
CA TYR A 428 8.05 3.01 -18.40
C TYR A 428 8.91 1.76 -18.65
N ALA A 429 8.29 0.64 -19.08
CA ALA A 429 9.00 -0.61 -19.30
C ALA A 429 10.01 -0.51 -20.44
N TRP A 430 11.21 -1.07 -20.23
CA TRP A 430 12.20 -1.24 -21.30
C TRP A 430 11.72 -2.25 -22.36
N LYS A 431 11.07 -3.33 -21.88
CA LYS A 431 10.36 -4.30 -22.71
C LYS A 431 9.00 -4.56 -22.11
N SER A 432 7.98 -4.50 -22.93
CA SER A 432 6.61 -4.87 -22.55
C SER A 432 6.14 -5.99 -23.47
N ILE A 433 5.88 -7.14 -22.89
CA ILE A 433 5.61 -8.40 -23.60
C ILE A 433 4.21 -8.84 -23.24
N ARG A 434 3.36 -8.97 -24.25
CA ARG A 434 1.98 -9.45 -24.07
C ARG A 434 1.92 -10.95 -24.25
N THR A 435 1.36 -11.62 -23.24
CA THR A 435 1.07 -13.05 -23.24
C THR A 435 -0.42 -13.27 -22.95
N GLU A 436 -1.04 -14.24 -23.58
CA GLU A 436 -2.39 -14.66 -23.13
C GLU A 436 -2.29 -15.25 -21.71
N SER A 437 -3.35 -15.07 -20.91
CA SER A 437 -3.43 -15.68 -19.60
C SER A 437 -3.21 -17.20 -19.69
N GLY A 438 -2.39 -17.74 -18.77
CA GLY A 438 -1.98 -19.14 -18.75
C GLY A 438 -0.83 -19.53 -19.69
N THR A 439 -0.32 -18.62 -20.52
CA THR A 439 0.75 -18.96 -21.48
C THR A 439 2.12 -18.39 -21.13
N ALA A 440 2.23 -17.57 -20.11
CA ALA A 440 3.46 -16.86 -19.74
C ALA A 440 4.63 -17.84 -19.49
N ALA A 441 4.41 -18.90 -18.74
CA ALA A 441 5.45 -19.89 -18.40
C ALA A 441 6.10 -20.51 -19.65
N ALA A 442 5.29 -20.86 -20.65
CA ALA A 442 5.77 -21.45 -21.91
C ALA A 442 6.52 -20.43 -22.78
N ALA A 443 6.14 -19.15 -22.73
CA ALA A 443 6.75 -18.09 -23.52
C ALA A 443 8.09 -17.59 -22.95
N ILE A 444 8.26 -17.58 -21.63
CA ILE A 444 9.41 -17.00 -20.91
C ILE A 444 10.76 -17.51 -21.41
N PRO A 445 11.03 -18.83 -21.58
CA PRO A 445 12.36 -19.27 -22.02
C PRO A 445 12.81 -18.66 -23.35
N ALA A 446 11.91 -18.61 -24.33
CA ALA A 446 12.22 -18.03 -25.65
C ALA A 446 12.34 -16.49 -25.59
N LEU A 447 11.53 -15.84 -24.76
CA LEU A 447 11.57 -14.38 -24.55
C LEU A 447 12.87 -13.95 -23.90
N LEU A 448 13.28 -14.61 -22.83
CA LEU A 448 14.48 -14.25 -22.08
C LEU A 448 15.78 -14.69 -22.80
N ALA A 449 15.70 -15.58 -23.77
CA ALA A 449 16.83 -15.97 -24.64
C ALA A 449 17.11 -14.96 -25.77
N GLN A 450 16.26 -13.94 -25.98
CA GLN A 450 16.55 -12.87 -26.93
C GLN A 450 17.86 -12.19 -26.56
N ALA A 451 18.73 -11.94 -27.55
CA ALA A 451 20.14 -11.57 -27.33
C ALA A 451 20.31 -10.32 -26.44
N ASP A 452 19.49 -9.29 -26.63
CA ASP A 452 19.52 -8.05 -25.84
C ASP A 452 19.05 -8.28 -24.40
N ILE A 453 18.04 -9.12 -24.19
CA ILE A 453 17.53 -9.48 -22.86
C ILE A 453 18.55 -10.36 -22.14
N ALA A 454 19.08 -11.39 -22.79
CA ALA A 454 20.08 -12.29 -22.19
C ALA A 454 21.33 -11.55 -21.71
N VAL A 455 21.86 -10.62 -22.52
CA VAL A 455 22.97 -9.74 -22.12
C VAL A 455 22.61 -8.88 -20.91
N GLN A 456 21.40 -8.35 -20.88
CA GLN A 456 20.94 -7.53 -19.75
C GLN A 456 20.79 -8.35 -18.46
N LEU A 457 20.23 -9.54 -18.53
CA LEU A 457 20.09 -10.43 -17.36
C LEU A 457 21.45 -10.86 -16.80
N ALA A 458 22.45 -11.03 -17.66
CA ALA A 458 23.82 -11.36 -17.23
C ALA A 458 24.59 -10.18 -16.65
N SER A 459 24.13 -8.93 -16.84
CA SER A 459 24.88 -7.72 -16.47
C SER A 459 24.67 -7.25 -15.03
N GLY A 460 23.75 -7.85 -14.26
CA GLY A 460 23.46 -7.42 -12.89
C GLY A 460 22.39 -8.25 -12.20
N PRO A 461 21.95 -7.84 -11.00
CA PRO A 461 20.94 -8.57 -10.25
C PRO A 461 19.60 -8.61 -11.00
N VAL A 462 18.88 -9.70 -10.84
CA VAL A 462 17.54 -9.90 -11.38
C VAL A 462 16.55 -10.05 -10.23
N VAL A 463 15.48 -9.26 -10.27
CA VAL A 463 14.37 -9.35 -9.29
C VAL A 463 13.08 -9.67 -10.04
N VAL A 464 12.38 -10.70 -9.60
CA VAL A 464 11.04 -11.04 -10.10
C VAL A 464 10.02 -10.48 -9.13
N VAL A 465 9.24 -9.51 -9.57
CA VAL A 465 8.06 -9.04 -8.83
C VAL A 465 6.89 -9.92 -9.24
N ALA A 466 6.47 -10.79 -8.32
CA ALA A 466 5.52 -11.87 -8.60
C ALA A 466 4.21 -11.66 -7.85
N GLY A 467 3.09 -11.68 -8.56
CA GLY A 467 1.74 -11.59 -8.01
C GLY A 467 0.75 -12.36 -8.87
N ARG A 468 -0.52 -12.39 -8.50
CA ARG A 468 -1.56 -13.06 -9.30
C ARG A 468 -2.19 -12.04 -10.28
N PRO A 469 -1.77 -12.01 -11.56
CA PRO A 469 -2.19 -10.97 -12.50
C PRO A 469 -3.66 -11.10 -12.89
N ASN A 470 -4.20 -12.34 -12.91
CA ASN A 470 -5.56 -12.64 -13.30
C ASN A 470 -6.21 -13.56 -12.25
N LEU A 471 -7.33 -13.14 -11.66
CA LEU A 471 -8.09 -13.92 -10.67
C LEU A 471 -8.98 -15.00 -11.32
N ALA A 472 -9.23 -14.90 -12.64
CA ALA A 472 -9.90 -15.94 -13.45
C ALA A 472 -8.93 -17.02 -13.95
N GLU A 473 -7.69 -17.03 -13.45
CA GLU A 473 -6.62 -17.97 -13.78
C GLU A 473 -6.12 -18.65 -12.51
N SER A 474 -5.68 -19.90 -12.60
CA SER A 474 -5.06 -20.57 -11.45
C SER A 474 -3.75 -19.88 -11.05
N ALA A 475 -3.52 -19.71 -9.76
CA ALA A 475 -2.26 -19.18 -9.23
C ALA A 475 -1.04 -20.03 -9.62
N THR A 476 -1.23 -21.30 -9.97
CA THR A 476 -0.16 -22.20 -10.44
C THR A 476 0.51 -21.67 -11.72
N HIS A 477 -0.23 -21.07 -12.64
CA HIS A 477 0.35 -20.49 -13.87
C HIS A 477 1.37 -19.39 -13.58
N THR A 478 1.11 -18.54 -12.59
CA THR A 478 2.09 -17.55 -12.16
C THR A 478 3.31 -18.19 -11.52
N MET A 479 3.10 -19.23 -10.68
CA MET A 479 4.22 -19.97 -10.07
C MET A 479 5.08 -20.67 -11.10
N ASP A 480 4.47 -21.27 -12.13
CA ASP A 480 5.18 -21.88 -13.25
C ASP A 480 5.97 -20.83 -14.05
N ALA A 481 5.40 -19.63 -14.24
CA ALA A 481 6.10 -18.51 -14.88
C ALA A 481 7.30 -18.03 -14.04
N VAL A 482 7.16 -17.92 -12.73
CA VAL A 482 8.27 -17.60 -11.82
C VAL A 482 9.36 -18.66 -11.91
N ALA A 483 8.98 -19.97 -11.87
CA ALA A 483 9.92 -21.07 -12.01
C ALA A 483 10.67 -21.03 -13.36
N ALA A 484 9.98 -20.69 -14.45
CA ALA A 484 10.59 -20.52 -15.76
C ALA A 484 11.62 -19.38 -15.81
N VAL A 485 11.36 -18.26 -15.11
CA VAL A 485 12.35 -17.18 -14.96
C VAL A 485 13.55 -17.65 -14.16
N ILE A 486 13.33 -18.31 -13.03
CA ILE A 486 14.42 -18.83 -12.16
C ILE A 486 15.28 -19.87 -12.91
N ALA A 487 14.67 -20.69 -13.78
CA ALA A 487 15.42 -21.64 -14.60
C ALA A 487 16.39 -20.95 -15.58
N VAL A 488 16.02 -19.78 -16.11
CA VAL A 488 16.88 -18.98 -17.01
C VAL A 488 17.86 -18.11 -16.21
N ALA A 489 17.45 -17.56 -15.08
CA ALA A 489 18.25 -16.70 -14.20
C ALA A 489 18.27 -17.26 -12.75
N PRO A 490 19.12 -18.28 -12.46
CA PRO A 490 19.09 -18.99 -11.17
C PRO A 490 19.43 -18.14 -9.95
N SER A 491 20.11 -17.00 -10.13
CA SER A 491 20.43 -16.05 -9.07
C SER A 491 19.32 -15.01 -8.81
N ALA A 492 18.23 -15.06 -9.55
CA ALA A 492 17.14 -14.12 -9.39
C ALA A 492 16.46 -14.27 -8.02
N THR A 493 16.05 -13.15 -7.45
CA THR A 493 15.30 -13.07 -6.20
C THR A 493 13.85 -12.69 -6.46
N VAL A 494 12.95 -13.03 -5.56
CA VAL A 494 11.50 -12.84 -5.73
C VAL A 494 10.98 -11.84 -4.71
N LEU A 495 10.24 -10.82 -5.17
CA LEU A 495 9.46 -9.92 -4.33
C LEU A 495 7.97 -10.25 -4.54
N PRO A 496 7.30 -10.89 -3.56
CA PRO A 496 5.92 -11.30 -3.73
C PRO A 496 4.95 -10.13 -3.59
N VAL A 497 4.00 -10.02 -4.49
CA VAL A 497 2.85 -9.10 -4.38
C VAL A 497 1.76 -9.78 -3.57
N LEU A 498 1.48 -9.26 -2.39
CA LEU A 498 0.51 -9.81 -1.44
C LEU A 498 -0.66 -8.85 -1.23
N ARG A 499 -1.86 -9.36 -1.08
CA ARG A 499 -3.08 -8.53 -1.06
C ARG A 499 -3.25 -7.74 0.23
N ARG A 500 -3.10 -8.39 1.41
CA ARG A 500 -3.41 -7.79 2.72
C ARG A 500 -2.15 -7.42 3.47
N GLY A 501 -2.29 -6.54 4.47
CA GLY A 501 -1.18 -5.93 5.17
C GLY A 501 -0.25 -6.90 5.89
N ASN A 502 -0.75 -8.03 6.38
CA ASN A 502 0.02 -8.98 7.17
C ASN A 502 -0.04 -10.44 6.65
N VAL A 503 -0.21 -10.65 5.34
CA VAL A 503 -0.25 -12.02 4.77
C VAL A 503 1.01 -12.80 5.13
N ARG A 504 2.21 -12.22 4.91
CA ARG A 504 3.47 -12.91 5.17
C ARG A 504 3.64 -13.23 6.65
N GLY A 505 3.29 -12.29 7.54
CA GLY A 505 3.32 -12.51 8.98
C GLY A 505 2.38 -13.62 9.42
N ALA A 506 1.13 -13.58 8.99
CA ALA A 506 0.12 -14.58 9.34
C ALA A 506 0.51 -16.00 8.87
N LEU A 507 1.00 -16.13 7.64
CA LEU A 507 1.51 -17.41 7.13
C LEU A 507 2.75 -17.90 7.93
N SER A 508 3.65 -17.01 8.32
CA SER A 508 4.86 -17.35 9.06
C SER A 508 4.59 -17.73 10.52
N LEU A 509 3.49 -17.25 11.09
CA LEU A 509 3.17 -17.35 12.50
C LEU A 509 2.06 -18.36 12.84
N GLY A 510 1.81 -19.30 11.94
CA GLY A 510 0.99 -20.47 12.23
C GLY A 510 -0.30 -20.58 11.43
N LEU A 511 -0.64 -19.61 10.57
CA LEU A 511 -1.86 -19.66 9.74
C LEU A 511 -1.57 -20.06 8.27
N ALA A 512 -0.44 -20.72 8.00
CA ALA A 512 -0.16 -21.28 6.70
C ALA A 512 -0.94 -22.59 6.45
N PRO A 513 -1.33 -22.88 5.21
CA PRO A 513 -1.94 -24.15 4.83
C PRO A 513 -1.11 -25.34 5.26
N ARG A 514 -1.76 -26.36 5.84
CA ARG A 514 -1.13 -27.64 6.19
C ARG A 514 -1.78 -28.77 5.37
N ASN A 515 -0.97 -29.70 4.92
CA ASN A 515 -1.43 -30.90 4.20
C ASN A 515 -2.28 -30.57 2.94
N GLY A 516 -2.01 -29.45 2.27
CA GLY A 516 -2.77 -29.03 1.08
C GLY A 516 -4.12 -28.38 1.37
N ASN A 517 -4.45 -28.09 2.65
CA ASN A 517 -5.69 -27.43 3.06
C ASN A 517 -5.56 -25.91 2.89
N ASP A 518 -5.48 -25.44 1.66
CA ASP A 518 -5.62 -24.02 1.32
C ASP A 518 -7.08 -23.54 1.45
N ALA A 519 -7.30 -22.25 1.32
CA ALA A 519 -8.65 -21.66 1.48
C ALA A 519 -9.70 -22.31 0.59
N ALA A 520 -9.36 -22.64 -0.63
CA ALA A 520 -10.30 -23.27 -1.54
C ALA A 520 -10.57 -24.74 -1.15
N ALA A 521 -9.56 -25.50 -0.74
CA ALA A 521 -9.75 -26.87 -0.24
C ALA A 521 -10.63 -26.86 1.03
N ILE A 522 -10.46 -25.87 1.90
CA ILE A 522 -11.31 -25.67 3.09
C ILE A 522 -12.75 -25.40 2.67
N LEU A 523 -12.99 -24.48 1.73
CA LEU A 523 -14.33 -24.18 1.24
C LEU A 523 -14.96 -25.37 0.51
N GLU A 524 -14.20 -26.16 -0.24
CA GLU A 524 -14.67 -27.40 -0.85
C GLU A 524 -15.05 -28.47 0.18
N ALA A 525 -14.22 -28.65 1.21
CA ALA A 525 -14.53 -29.58 2.31
C ALA A 525 -15.80 -29.12 3.06
N SER A 526 -15.95 -27.83 3.29
CA SER A 526 -17.13 -27.25 3.90
C SER A 526 -18.37 -27.44 3.04
N ALA A 527 -18.30 -27.18 1.74
CA ALA A 527 -19.40 -27.38 0.80
C ALA A 527 -19.89 -28.84 0.75
N LYS A 528 -19.03 -29.82 1.09
CA LYS A 528 -19.35 -31.23 1.22
C LYS A 528 -19.87 -31.64 2.62
N GLY A 529 -20.05 -30.66 3.55
CA GLY A 529 -20.50 -30.92 4.92
C GLY A 529 -19.43 -31.57 5.83
N ASN A 530 -18.14 -31.44 5.45
CA ASN A 530 -17.03 -32.00 6.22
C ASN A 530 -16.47 -31.05 7.27
N VAL A 531 -16.94 -29.80 7.33
CA VAL A 531 -16.56 -28.79 8.32
C VAL A 531 -17.67 -28.61 9.35
N ASP A 532 -17.38 -28.95 10.59
CA ASP A 532 -18.32 -28.79 11.70
C ASP A 532 -18.30 -27.37 12.26
N CYS A 533 -17.12 -26.70 12.24
CA CYS A 533 -16.96 -25.31 12.65
C CYS A 533 -16.04 -24.57 11.69
N LEU A 534 -16.53 -23.52 11.04
CA LEU A 534 -15.77 -22.61 10.19
C LEU A 534 -15.56 -21.28 10.89
N ILE A 535 -14.32 -20.91 11.15
CA ILE A 535 -13.93 -19.64 11.79
C ILE A 535 -13.42 -18.69 10.69
N LEU A 536 -14.08 -17.55 10.53
CA LEU A 536 -13.69 -16.46 9.63
C LEU A 536 -12.97 -15.40 10.45
N LEU A 537 -11.66 -15.31 10.32
CA LEU A 537 -10.80 -14.40 11.08
C LEU A 537 -10.46 -13.16 10.25
N GLY A 538 -11.24 -12.09 10.37
CA GLY A 538 -11.14 -10.90 9.52
C GLY A 538 -11.23 -11.24 8.04
N ALA A 539 -12.11 -12.16 7.68
CA ALA A 539 -12.22 -12.77 6.35
C ALA A 539 -13.64 -12.69 5.81
N ASP A 540 -13.78 -12.25 4.57
CA ASP A 540 -15.06 -12.18 3.85
C ASP A 540 -14.98 -12.95 2.52
N PRO A 541 -15.07 -14.30 2.55
CA PRO A 541 -15.03 -15.12 1.34
C PRO A 541 -16.07 -14.71 0.29
N LEU A 542 -17.26 -14.30 0.68
CA LEU A 542 -18.31 -13.83 -0.25
C LEU A 542 -17.94 -12.57 -1.02
N SER A 543 -16.99 -11.78 -0.53
CA SER A 543 -16.53 -10.56 -1.20
C SER A 543 -15.14 -10.71 -1.83
N ASP A 544 -14.27 -11.58 -1.30
CA ASP A 544 -12.85 -11.63 -1.64
C ASP A 544 -12.45 -12.82 -2.53
N VAL A 545 -13.19 -13.96 -2.46
CA VAL A 545 -12.90 -15.18 -3.26
C VAL A 545 -13.36 -15.00 -4.70
N ALA A 546 -12.54 -15.42 -5.67
CA ALA A 546 -12.85 -15.29 -7.08
C ALA A 546 -14.00 -16.24 -7.52
N ASP A 547 -14.04 -17.48 -7.02
CA ASP A 547 -15.18 -18.40 -7.20
C ASP A 547 -16.23 -18.14 -6.12
N VAL A 548 -17.17 -17.24 -6.41
CA VAL A 548 -18.22 -16.85 -5.45
C VAL A 548 -19.22 -17.99 -5.17
N ASP A 549 -19.43 -18.91 -6.13
CA ASP A 549 -20.28 -20.06 -5.92
C ASP A 549 -19.66 -21.04 -4.91
N LEU A 550 -18.36 -21.27 -5.00
CA LEU A 550 -17.63 -22.07 -4.01
C LEU A 550 -17.71 -21.41 -2.61
N ALA A 551 -17.54 -20.08 -2.53
CA ALA A 551 -17.65 -19.38 -1.27
C ALA A 551 -19.06 -19.51 -0.65
N ARG A 552 -20.13 -19.34 -1.45
CA ARG A 552 -21.52 -19.53 -0.99
C ARG A 552 -21.77 -20.97 -0.49
N ARG A 553 -21.42 -21.96 -1.30
CA ARG A 553 -21.56 -23.36 -0.92
C ARG A 553 -20.70 -23.74 0.29
N GLY A 554 -19.49 -23.18 0.37
CA GLY A 554 -18.59 -23.41 1.50
C GLY A 554 -19.14 -22.86 2.81
N ILE A 555 -19.66 -21.62 2.82
CA ILE A 555 -20.29 -21.06 4.01
C ILE A 555 -21.57 -21.81 4.38
N ALA A 556 -22.43 -22.08 3.40
CA ALA A 556 -23.70 -22.81 3.65
C ALA A 556 -23.49 -24.26 4.07
N GLY A 557 -22.38 -24.91 3.69
CA GLY A 557 -22.08 -26.30 4.03
C GLY A 557 -21.43 -26.50 5.41
N ALA A 558 -20.93 -25.42 6.05
CA ALA A 558 -20.45 -25.48 7.42
C ALA A 558 -21.63 -25.66 8.39
N LYS A 559 -21.47 -26.52 9.41
CA LYS A 559 -22.53 -26.73 10.40
C LYS A 559 -22.64 -25.59 11.40
N PHE A 560 -21.54 -24.87 11.63
CA PHE A 560 -21.46 -23.70 12.51
C PHE A 560 -20.42 -22.74 11.99
N VAL A 561 -20.77 -21.48 11.86
CA VAL A 561 -19.89 -20.42 11.35
C VAL A 561 -19.66 -19.38 12.46
N VAL A 562 -18.40 -19.06 12.70
CA VAL A 562 -17.97 -17.99 13.61
C VAL A 562 -17.28 -16.91 12.79
N ALA A 563 -17.72 -15.66 12.91
CA ALA A 563 -17.06 -14.52 12.32
C ALA A 563 -16.42 -13.64 13.40
N ILE A 564 -15.14 -13.34 13.26
CA ILE A 564 -14.40 -12.37 14.08
C ILE A 564 -14.02 -11.24 13.13
N ASP A 565 -14.70 -10.11 13.20
CA ASP A 565 -14.52 -9.02 12.25
C ASP A 565 -14.85 -7.66 12.90
N THR A 566 -14.53 -6.60 12.22
CA THR A 566 -14.84 -5.21 12.61
C THR A 566 -16.23 -4.77 12.15
N PHE A 567 -16.79 -5.44 11.14
CA PHE A 567 -18.10 -5.16 10.54
C PHE A 567 -18.90 -6.44 10.34
N LEU A 568 -20.21 -6.29 10.24
CA LEU A 568 -21.08 -7.37 9.77
C LEU A 568 -20.95 -7.48 8.24
N THR A 569 -19.90 -8.16 7.78
CA THR A 569 -19.62 -8.37 6.35
C THR A 569 -20.63 -9.31 5.69
N ALA A 570 -20.57 -9.44 4.35
CA ALA A 570 -21.41 -10.36 3.61
C ALA A 570 -21.31 -11.80 4.18
N SER A 571 -20.10 -12.28 4.46
CA SER A 571 -19.90 -13.61 5.05
C SER A 571 -20.30 -13.65 6.54
N ALA A 572 -20.00 -12.61 7.31
CA ALA A 572 -20.37 -12.55 8.73
C ALA A 572 -21.89 -12.57 8.95
N SER A 573 -22.68 -12.07 7.99
CA SER A 573 -24.17 -12.12 8.07
C SER A 573 -24.72 -13.54 8.04
N HIS A 574 -23.94 -14.52 7.63
CA HIS A 574 -24.29 -15.95 7.64
C HIS A 574 -23.76 -16.68 8.88
N ALA A 575 -23.00 -16.02 9.76
CA ALA A 575 -22.41 -16.64 10.93
C ALA A 575 -23.47 -16.96 12.00
N ASP A 576 -23.21 -17.98 12.82
CA ASP A 576 -23.99 -18.31 14.03
C ASP A 576 -23.56 -17.44 15.21
N VAL A 577 -22.25 -17.10 15.28
CA VAL A 577 -21.68 -16.19 16.28
C VAL A 577 -20.82 -15.16 15.58
N VAL A 578 -21.00 -13.89 15.93
CA VAL A 578 -20.19 -12.77 15.45
C VAL A 578 -19.51 -12.13 16.66
N LEU A 579 -18.18 -12.04 16.62
CA LEU A 579 -17.34 -11.46 17.66
C LEU A 579 -16.68 -10.17 17.16
N PRO A 580 -16.87 -9.04 17.86
CA PRO A 580 -16.33 -7.76 17.42
C PRO A 580 -14.81 -7.69 17.63
N ALA A 581 -14.06 -7.49 16.54
CA ALA A 581 -12.61 -7.32 16.54
C ALA A 581 -12.22 -5.84 16.64
N ALA A 582 -11.13 -5.56 17.36
CA ALA A 582 -10.51 -4.25 17.39
C ALA A 582 -9.89 -3.91 16.02
N ALA A 583 -10.15 -2.70 15.52
CA ALA A 583 -9.67 -2.21 14.24
C ALA A 583 -8.25 -1.66 14.32
N TYR A 584 -7.75 -1.21 13.16
CA TYR A 584 -6.51 -0.44 13.05
C TYR A 584 -6.61 0.87 13.84
N GLY A 585 -5.61 1.13 14.68
CA GLY A 585 -5.60 2.27 15.61
C GLY A 585 -6.27 2.01 16.95
N GLU A 586 -6.92 0.85 17.15
CA GLU A 586 -7.55 0.42 18.39
C GLU A 586 -6.76 -0.66 19.15
N LYS A 587 -5.67 -1.16 18.58
CA LYS A 587 -4.79 -2.18 19.17
C LYS A 587 -3.33 -1.93 18.87
N ASP A 588 -2.47 -2.37 19.78
CA ASP A 588 -1.02 -2.42 19.60
C ASP A 588 -0.61 -3.78 19.01
N GLY A 589 0.54 -3.80 18.34
CA GLY A 589 1.16 -5.00 17.82
C GLY A 589 2.18 -4.71 16.74
N THR A 590 2.48 -5.71 15.93
CA THR A 590 3.39 -5.62 14.79
C THR A 590 2.77 -6.21 13.54
N THR A 591 3.24 -5.78 12.36
CA THR A 591 2.89 -6.41 11.07
C THR A 591 4.14 -6.68 10.26
N MET A 592 4.08 -7.68 9.38
CA MET A 592 5.16 -8.03 8.47
C MET A 592 4.74 -7.74 7.02
N ASN A 593 5.45 -6.84 6.36
CA ASN A 593 5.16 -6.48 4.98
C ASN A 593 5.64 -7.55 3.97
N LEU A 594 5.45 -7.28 2.68
CA LEU A 594 5.79 -8.21 1.57
C LEU A 594 7.28 -8.61 1.53
N GLU A 595 8.21 -7.75 1.98
CA GLU A 595 9.64 -8.04 2.00
C GLU A 595 10.12 -8.73 3.30
N GLY A 596 9.21 -8.98 4.25
CA GLY A 596 9.57 -9.54 5.56
C GLY A 596 9.95 -8.47 6.59
N ARG A 597 9.66 -7.21 6.33
CA ARG A 597 9.91 -6.12 7.27
C ARG A 597 8.83 -6.05 8.34
N VAL A 598 9.24 -6.22 9.59
CA VAL A 598 8.39 -6.11 10.76
C VAL A 598 8.39 -4.66 11.24
N THR A 599 7.20 -4.08 11.40
CA THR A 599 6.99 -2.70 11.85
C THR A 599 5.85 -2.65 12.87
N SER A 600 5.87 -1.63 13.73
CA SER A 600 4.86 -1.45 14.79
C SER A 600 3.53 -0.93 14.23
N VAL A 601 2.45 -1.47 14.78
CA VAL A 601 1.08 -0.92 14.74
C VAL A 601 0.78 -0.42 16.15
N VAL A 602 0.19 0.77 16.26
CA VAL A 602 0.03 1.43 17.55
C VAL A 602 -1.42 1.81 17.81
N GLN A 603 -1.89 1.50 19.00
CA GLN A 603 -3.19 1.96 19.49
C GLN A 603 -3.18 3.48 19.68
N LYS A 604 -4.23 4.14 19.22
CA LYS A 604 -4.39 5.60 19.32
C LYS A 604 -5.77 6.03 19.82
N ILE A 605 -6.75 5.15 19.69
CA ILE A 605 -8.11 5.33 20.20
C ILE A 605 -8.56 4.11 20.97
N THR A 606 -9.61 4.27 21.76
CA THR A 606 -10.24 3.17 22.48
C THR A 606 -10.96 2.23 21.52
N PRO A 607 -10.91 0.90 21.72
CA PRO A 607 -11.69 -0.04 20.94
C PRO A 607 -13.18 0.27 20.96
N HIS A 608 -13.84 0.15 19.80
CA HIS A 608 -15.26 0.46 19.65
C HIS A 608 -16.13 -0.51 20.46
N GLY A 609 -16.99 0.03 21.34
CA GLY A 609 -17.87 -0.77 22.19
C GLY A 609 -17.09 -1.72 23.11
N THR A 610 -17.33 -3.02 22.96
CA THR A 610 -16.61 -4.07 23.70
C THR A 610 -15.66 -4.89 22.81
N SER A 611 -15.28 -4.37 21.62
CA SER A 611 -14.39 -5.08 20.70
C SER A 611 -13.04 -5.37 21.35
N ARG A 612 -12.40 -6.48 20.91
CA ARG A 612 -11.15 -6.97 21.49
C ARG A 612 -10.11 -7.21 20.38
N ALA A 613 -8.83 -7.11 20.73
CA ALA A 613 -7.79 -7.61 19.86
C ALA A 613 -7.96 -9.12 19.63
N ASP A 614 -7.67 -9.61 18.42
CA ASP A 614 -7.95 -11.00 18.04
C ASP A 614 -7.16 -12.00 18.88
N TRP A 615 -5.96 -11.63 19.36
CA TRP A 615 -5.17 -12.46 20.25
C TRP A 615 -5.85 -12.69 21.62
N MET A 616 -6.57 -11.72 22.14
CA MET A 616 -7.31 -11.86 23.40
C MET A 616 -8.44 -12.89 23.27
N ILE A 617 -9.13 -12.88 22.12
CA ILE A 617 -10.17 -13.84 21.79
C ILE A 617 -9.58 -15.26 21.72
N ALA A 618 -8.42 -15.41 21.07
CA ALA A 618 -7.72 -16.69 20.95
C ALA A 618 -7.29 -17.24 22.31
N VAL A 619 -6.72 -16.41 23.19
CA VAL A 619 -6.29 -16.78 24.56
C VAL A 619 -7.47 -17.28 25.41
N GLU A 620 -8.59 -16.56 25.37
CA GLU A 620 -9.77 -16.94 26.13
C GLU A 620 -10.41 -18.25 25.61
N LEU A 621 -10.45 -18.43 24.29
CA LEU A 621 -10.88 -19.71 23.68
C LEU A 621 -9.94 -20.86 24.05
N MET A 622 -8.61 -20.68 24.06
CA MET A 622 -7.67 -21.68 24.53
C MET A 622 -7.99 -22.13 25.95
N THR A 623 -8.22 -21.19 26.86
CA THR A 623 -8.58 -21.45 28.25
C THR A 623 -9.89 -22.24 28.35
N LEU A 624 -10.94 -21.83 27.62
CA LEU A 624 -12.23 -22.52 27.59
C LEU A 624 -12.12 -23.92 27.01
N LEU A 625 -11.20 -24.16 26.09
CA LEU A 625 -10.92 -25.51 25.53
C LEU A 625 -10.08 -26.39 26.46
N GLY A 626 -9.66 -25.88 27.64
CA GLY A 626 -8.87 -26.63 28.61
C GLY A 626 -7.36 -26.64 28.38
N HIS A 627 -6.87 -25.75 27.51
CA HIS A 627 -5.44 -25.56 27.29
C HIS A 627 -4.94 -24.43 28.20
N GLU A 628 -3.90 -24.70 28.97
CA GLU A 628 -3.27 -23.68 29.80
C GLU A 628 -2.66 -22.58 28.93
N SER A 629 -3.01 -21.33 29.25
CA SER A 629 -2.46 -20.14 28.61
C SER A 629 -1.96 -19.16 29.67
N ASN A 630 -0.67 -18.87 29.60
CA ASN A 630 0.00 -17.91 30.51
C ASN A 630 0.14 -16.52 29.86
N PHE A 631 -0.59 -16.25 28.76
CA PHE A 631 -0.53 -14.99 28.05
C PHE A 631 -1.53 -14.01 28.63
N THR A 632 -1.06 -12.98 29.31
CA THR A 632 -1.90 -11.93 29.92
C THR A 632 -1.66 -10.58 29.26
N THR A 633 -0.50 -10.38 28.65
CA THR A 633 -0.11 -9.12 28.01
C THR A 633 0.42 -9.36 26.60
N LEU A 634 0.41 -8.30 25.78
CA LEU A 634 1.03 -8.32 24.46
C LEU A 634 2.53 -8.66 24.54
N SER A 635 3.20 -8.22 25.62
CA SER A 635 4.62 -8.51 25.85
C SER A 635 4.90 -9.99 26.06
N ASP A 636 3.99 -10.72 26.73
CA ASP A 636 4.11 -12.18 26.92
C ASP A 636 4.07 -12.90 25.57
N ILE A 637 3.17 -12.46 24.69
CA ILE A 637 3.03 -13.01 23.33
C ILE A 637 4.26 -12.71 22.51
N GLN A 638 4.75 -11.48 22.55
CA GLN A 638 5.96 -11.07 21.82
C GLN A 638 7.20 -11.84 22.30
N HIS A 639 7.31 -12.10 23.58
CA HIS A 639 8.36 -12.94 24.13
C HIS A 639 8.24 -14.39 23.65
N ALA A 640 7.06 -14.98 23.70
CA ALA A 640 6.83 -16.34 23.20
C ALA A 640 7.10 -16.45 21.68
N MET A 641 6.62 -15.48 20.91
CA MET A 641 6.85 -15.39 19.47
C MET A 641 8.34 -15.31 19.14
N SER A 642 9.12 -14.52 19.90
CA SER A 642 10.56 -14.38 19.73
C SER A 642 11.32 -15.67 20.02
N THR A 643 10.79 -16.50 20.92
CA THR A 643 11.38 -17.78 21.32
C THR A 643 10.98 -18.91 20.33
N ALA A 644 9.71 -18.94 19.93
CA ALA A 644 9.16 -20.02 19.12
C ALA A 644 9.50 -19.91 17.62
N VAL A 645 9.68 -18.69 17.10
CA VAL A 645 9.90 -18.44 15.68
C VAL A 645 11.28 -17.86 15.42
N PRO A 646 12.24 -18.69 14.93
CA PRO A 646 13.58 -18.20 14.59
C PRO A 646 13.51 -17.00 13.64
N GLY A 647 14.25 -15.95 13.95
CA GLY A 647 14.27 -14.70 13.20
C GLY A 647 13.43 -13.56 13.82
N PHE A 648 12.44 -13.86 14.66
CA PHE A 648 11.73 -12.83 15.44
C PHE A 648 12.46 -12.42 16.72
N GLY A 649 13.43 -13.22 17.19
CA GLY A 649 14.04 -13.12 18.53
C GLY A 649 14.68 -11.78 18.92
N SER A 650 15.06 -10.93 17.95
CA SER A 650 15.59 -9.59 18.21
C SER A 650 14.69 -8.47 17.66
N SER A 651 13.59 -8.82 16.99
CA SER A 651 12.81 -7.87 16.20
C SER A 651 11.71 -7.17 17.00
N THR A 652 11.12 -7.83 18.00
CA THR A 652 9.97 -7.28 18.72
C THR A 652 10.34 -6.08 19.59
N THR A 653 11.45 -6.15 20.34
CA THR A 653 11.94 -5.02 21.15
C THR A 653 12.65 -3.95 20.30
N ALA A 654 13.33 -4.35 19.22
CA ALA A 654 14.00 -3.43 18.31
C ALA A 654 13.03 -2.70 17.38
N VAL A 655 11.90 -3.32 17.02
CA VAL A 655 10.86 -2.71 16.15
C VAL A 655 10.16 -1.55 16.84
N ALA A 656 9.93 -1.64 18.16
CA ALA A 656 9.35 -0.53 18.93
C ALA A 656 10.21 0.75 18.90
N ILE A 657 11.50 0.62 18.58
CA ILE A 657 12.48 1.71 18.65
C ILE A 657 12.86 2.25 17.25
N LYS A 658 12.70 1.45 16.18
CA LYS A 658 13.14 1.84 14.82
C LYS A 658 11.98 2.26 13.95
N ARG A 659 12.02 3.48 13.46
CA ARG A 659 11.04 4.03 12.49
C ARG A 659 10.88 3.12 11.27
N ASP A 660 11.97 2.58 10.73
CA ASP A 660 12.00 1.80 9.49
C ASP A 660 11.74 0.30 9.70
N GLY A 661 11.58 -0.15 10.94
CA GLY A 661 11.39 -1.56 11.24
C GLY A 661 12.63 -2.43 10.95
N VAL A 662 12.45 -3.75 10.99
CA VAL A 662 13.53 -4.74 10.79
C VAL A 662 13.07 -5.82 9.81
N VAL A 663 13.88 -6.12 8.79
CA VAL A 663 13.63 -7.27 7.90
C VAL A 663 14.03 -8.55 8.62
N VAL A 664 13.10 -9.50 8.71
CA VAL A 664 13.32 -10.82 9.30
C VAL A 664 13.21 -11.91 8.24
N SER A 665 14.14 -12.85 8.29
CA SER A 665 14.16 -14.02 7.40
C SER A 665 13.35 -15.15 8.02
N VAL A 666 12.05 -15.14 7.78
CA VAL A 666 11.16 -16.25 8.14
C VAL A 666 10.49 -16.76 6.87
N THR A 667 10.56 -18.07 6.65
CA THR A 667 9.91 -18.73 5.53
C THR A 667 8.66 -19.45 6.04
N PRO A 668 7.46 -19.08 5.55
CA PRO A 668 6.25 -19.79 5.89
C PRO A 668 6.34 -21.28 5.50
N PRO A 669 5.74 -22.19 6.27
CA PRO A 669 5.60 -23.58 5.86
C PRO A 669 4.88 -23.64 4.51
N SER A 670 5.40 -24.40 3.55
CA SER A 670 4.78 -24.58 2.25
C SER A 670 4.64 -26.06 1.92
N SER A 671 3.48 -26.46 1.40
CA SER A 671 3.33 -27.69 0.67
C SER A 671 3.59 -27.40 -0.81
N ALA A 672 4.53 -28.12 -1.42
CA ALA A 672 4.77 -27.99 -2.84
C ALA A 672 3.54 -28.49 -3.61
N SER A 673 2.87 -27.60 -4.33
CA SER A 673 1.88 -27.97 -5.34
C SER A 673 2.58 -27.94 -6.68
N ALA A 674 2.97 -29.08 -7.20
CA ALA A 674 3.44 -29.20 -8.57
C ALA A 674 2.21 -29.49 -9.46
N SER A 675 1.85 -28.55 -10.29
CA SER A 675 0.89 -28.77 -11.36
C SER A 675 1.35 -28.00 -12.58
N THR A 676 1.84 -28.70 -13.57
CA THR A 676 2.03 -28.15 -14.92
C THR A 676 0.69 -28.23 -15.65
N SER A 677 -0.13 -27.21 -15.53
CA SER A 677 -1.33 -27.09 -16.36
C SER A 677 -1.00 -26.31 -17.63
N VAL A 678 -1.11 -26.97 -18.77
CA VAL A 678 -1.00 -26.29 -20.07
C VAL A 678 -2.37 -25.65 -20.38
N ALA A 679 -2.34 -24.37 -20.72
CA ALA A 679 -3.55 -23.65 -21.12
C ALA A 679 -4.18 -24.34 -22.35
N ALA A 680 -5.47 -24.70 -22.26
CA ALA A 680 -6.21 -25.19 -23.41
C ALA A 680 -6.30 -24.11 -24.50
N PRO A 681 -6.21 -24.48 -25.79
CA PRO A 681 -6.42 -23.52 -26.88
C PRO A 681 -7.85 -22.97 -26.83
N ARG A 682 -7.96 -21.64 -26.95
CA ARG A 682 -9.23 -20.91 -26.95
C ARG A 682 -10.02 -21.16 -28.25
N ASN A 683 -11.35 -21.32 -28.15
CA ASN A 683 -12.25 -21.29 -29.30
C ASN A 683 -12.21 -19.89 -29.97
N SER A 684 -12.25 -19.84 -31.29
CA SER A 684 -12.17 -18.56 -32.05
C SER A 684 -13.33 -17.57 -31.77
N TYR A 685 -14.47 -18.05 -31.27
CA TYR A 685 -15.61 -17.20 -30.89
C TYR A 685 -15.61 -16.76 -29.42
N GLU A 686 -14.70 -17.24 -28.59
CA GLU A 686 -14.63 -16.95 -27.19
C GLU A 686 -13.53 -15.90 -26.90
N PHE A 687 -13.68 -15.27 -25.76
CA PHE A 687 -12.70 -14.33 -25.19
C PHE A 687 -12.07 -14.96 -23.95
N ARG A 688 -10.77 -14.80 -23.81
CA ARG A 688 -10.09 -15.13 -22.56
C ARG A 688 -10.47 -14.11 -21.49
N LEU A 689 -11.05 -14.57 -20.37
CA LEU A 689 -11.43 -13.69 -19.28
C LEU A 689 -10.17 -13.26 -18.50
N ASP A 690 -10.00 -11.96 -18.36
CA ASP A 690 -9.00 -11.34 -17.49
C ASP A 690 -9.73 -10.59 -16.38
N LEU A 691 -9.48 -10.99 -15.13
CA LEU A 691 -10.13 -10.46 -13.94
C LEU A 691 -9.08 -9.93 -12.97
N SER A 692 -8.97 -8.61 -12.84
CA SER A 692 -8.00 -7.97 -11.96
C SER A 692 -8.63 -6.86 -11.12
N ARG A 693 -7.94 -6.46 -10.06
CA ARG A 693 -8.47 -5.50 -9.09
C ARG A 693 -8.19 -4.06 -9.51
N LYS A 694 -9.05 -3.17 -9.04
CA LYS A 694 -8.83 -1.73 -8.99
C LYS A 694 -8.51 -1.29 -7.57
N LEU A 695 -7.84 -0.15 -7.41
CA LEU A 695 -7.52 0.39 -6.09
C LEU A 695 -8.79 0.62 -5.26
N PHE A 696 -9.78 1.25 -5.86
CA PHE A 696 -11.09 1.44 -5.25
C PHE A 696 -12.05 0.37 -5.76
N ASP A 697 -12.53 -0.43 -4.84
CA ASP A 697 -13.45 -1.54 -5.04
C ASP A 697 -14.52 -1.54 -3.93
N ARG A 698 -15.44 -2.48 -3.96
CA ARG A 698 -16.49 -2.62 -2.93
C ARG A 698 -16.03 -3.38 -1.68
N ALA A 699 -14.74 -3.47 -1.42
CA ALA A 699 -14.26 -4.03 -0.15
C ALA A 699 -14.74 -3.18 1.04
N ILE A 700 -15.00 -3.85 2.19
CA ILE A 700 -15.64 -3.23 3.37
C ILE A 700 -14.97 -1.92 3.80
N GLY A 701 -13.65 -1.85 3.87
CA GLY A 701 -12.93 -0.64 4.25
C GLY A 701 -13.04 0.52 3.24
N THR A 702 -13.44 0.25 1.98
CA THR A 702 -13.71 1.29 0.99
C THR A 702 -15.14 1.81 1.12
N ILE A 703 -16.13 0.90 1.15
CA ILE A 703 -17.54 1.29 1.17
C ILE A 703 -17.98 1.94 2.50
N THR A 704 -17.31 1.61 3.60
CA THR A 704 -17.54 2.22 4.92
C THR A 704 -16.74 3.50 5.16
N SER A 705 -15.93 3.93 4.19
CA SER A 705 -15.23 5.22 4.20
C SER A 705 -15.95 6.19 3.28
N PRO A 706 -16.72 7.18 3.80
CA PRO A 706 -17.57 8.06 2.99
C PRO A 706 -16.85 8.76 1.82
N SER A 707 -15.58 9.13 2.01
CA SER A 707 -14.79 9.77 0.95
C SER A 707 -14.25 8.81 -0.10
N LEU A 708 -14.20 7.50 0.19
CA LEU A 708 -13.68 6.48 -0.73
C LEU A 708 -14.78 5.69 -1.44
N ALA A 709 -15.96 5.59 -0.83
CA ALA A 709 -17.06 4.76 -1.32
C ALA A 709 -17.48 5.12 -2.76
N ASN A 710 -17.50 6.42 -3.09
CA ASN A 710 -17.88 6.92 -4.41
C ASN A 710 -16.80 6.78 -5.48
N LEU A 711 -15.58 6.34 -5.11
CA LEU A 711 -14.47 6.17 -6.05
C LEU A 711 -14.46 4.78 -6.71
N ALA A 712 -15.26 3.83 -6.20
CA ALA A 712 -15.50 2.56 -6.87
C ALA A 712 -16.32 2.79 -8.16
N THR A 713 -15.88 2.18 -9.25
CA THR A 713 -16.51 2.37 -10.56
C THR A 713 -17.59 1.32 -10.83
N GLU A 714 -18.38 1.53 -11.86
CA GLU A 714 -19.27 0.50 -12.37
C GLU A 714 -18.48 -0.63 -13.05
N ALA A 715 -18.99 -1.86 -12.91
CA ALA A 715 -18.47 -3.02 -13.62
C ALA A 715 -18.76 -2.87 -15.12
N ASN A 716 -17.71 -2.90 -15.94
CA ASN A 716 -17.78 -2.89 -17.39
C ASN A 716 -16.92 -4.03 -17.93
N VAL A 717 -17.27 -4.59 -19.08
CA VAL A 717 -16.38 -5.48 -19.82
C VAL A 717 -15.61 -4.67 -20.87
N PHE A 718 -14.28 -4.72 -20.78
CA PHE A 718 -13.38 -4.04 -21.71
C PHE A 718 -12.84 -5.03 -22.74
N ILE A 719 -12.97 -4.69 -24.03
CA ILE A 719 -12.45 -5.48 -25.15
C ILE A 719 -11.66 -4.58 -26.10
N HIS A 720 -10.89 -5.18 -26.99
CA HIS A 720 -10.20 -4.42 -28.03
C HIS A 720 -11.20 -3.78 -29.01
N PRO A 721 -10.99 -2.53 -29.49
CA PRO A 721 -11.93 -1.87 -30.44
C PRO A 721 -12.26 -2.71 -31.68
N LEU A 722 -11.28 -3.43 -32.24
CA LEU A 722 -11.50 -4.32 -33.40
C LEU A 722 -12.29 -5.60 -33.10
N ASP A 723 -12.59 -5.90 -31.84
CA ASP A 723 -13.44 -7.02 -31.45
C ASP A 723 -14.90 -6.60 -31.25
N LEU A 724 -15.18 -5.29 -31.16
CA LEU A 724 -16.51 -4.77 -30.93
C LEU A 724 -17.46 -5.14 -32.08
N ASP A 725 -16.99 -5.03 -33.32
CA ASP A 725 -17.76 -5.45 -34.51
C ASP A 725 -18.07 -6.95 -34.49
N ARG A 726 -17.15 -7.78 -34.03
CA ARG A 726 -17.36 -9.23 -33.89
C ARG A 726 -18.46 -9.56 -32.88
N VAL A 727 -18.58 -8.76 -31.82
CA VAL A 727 -19.63 -8.88 -30.80
C VAL A 727 -20.98 -8.38 -31.32
N GLY A 728 -20.98 -7.50 -32.32
CA GLY A 728 -22.19 -6.87 -32.86
C GLY A 728 -22.85 -5.89 -31.90
N ALA A 729 -22.07 -5.21 -31.07
CA ALA A 729 -22.53 -4.25 -30.08
C ALA A 729 -21.95 -2.86 -30.33
N ALA A 730 -22.61 -1.82 -29.82
CA ALA A 730 -22.07 -0.48 -29.79
C ALA A 730 -21.42 -0.21 -28.41
N GLU A 731 -20.41 0.66 -28.39
CA GLU A 731 -19.76 1.03 -27.14
C GLU A 731 -20.75 1.63 -26.13
N GLY A 732 -20.66 1.19 -24.88
CA GLY A 732 -21.55 1.59 -23.79
C GLY A 732 -22.89 0.85 -23.75
N THR A 733 -23.21 0.01 -24.74
CA THR A 733 -24.41 -0.84 -24.68
C THR A 733 -24.20 -2.07 -23.81
N ASN A 734 -25.28 -2.61 -23.26
CA ASN A 734 -25.23 -3.84 -22.49
C ASN A 734 -24.99 -5.04 -23.40
N VAL A 735 -24.08 -5.89 -22.97
CA VAL A 735 -23.79 -7.19 -23.60
C VAL A 735 -23.99 -8.31 -22.60
N ARG A 736 -24.30 -9.48 -23.09
CA ARG A 736 -24.33 -10.70 -22.30
C ARG A 736 -22.95 -11.34 -22.33
N VAL A 737 -22.33 -11.51 -21.16
CA VAL A 737 -21.08 -12.25 -20.97
C VAL A 737 -21.42 -13.58 -20.33
N SER A 738 -21.11 -14.69 -20.99
CA SER A 738 -21.53 -16.02 -20.54
C SER A 738 -20.45 -17.07 -20.74
N ASN A 739 -20.50 -18.12 -19.94
CA ASN A 739 -19.77 -19.36 -20.13
C ASN A 739 -20.72 -20.57 -19.92
N SER A 740 -20.17 -21.79 -19.76
CA SER A 740 -20.95 -23.01 -19.53
C SER A 740 -21.73 -23.01 -18.20
N HIS A 741 -21.39 -22.15 -17.25
CA HIS A 741 -21.92 -22.18 -15.88
C HIS A 741 -22.89 -21.03 -15.58
N SER A 742 -22.60 -19.84 -16.08
CA SER A 742 -23.33 -18.62 -15.72
C SER A 742 -23.33 -17.59 -16.84
N SER A 743 -24.15 -16.56 -16.65
CA SER A 743 -24.27 -15.41 -17.57
C SER A 743 -24.56 -14.16 -16.77
N ILE A 744 -23.86 -13.09 -17.12
CA ILE A 744 -24.05 -11.76 -16.56
C ILE A 744 -24.24 -10.72 -17.66
N VAL A 745 -24.79 -9.58 -17.30
CA VAL A 745 -25.00 -8.46 -18.23
C VAL A 745 -24.16 -7.27 -17.76
N LEU A 746 -23.33 -6.74 -18.66
CA LEU A 746 -22.41 -5.63 -18.40
C LEU A 746 -22.42 -4.67 -19.59
N PRO A 747 -22.20 -3.36 -19.37
CA PRO A 747 -21.86 -2.44 -20.45
C PRO A 747 -20.52 -2.82 -21.07
N VAL A 748 -20.42 -2.83 -22.41
CA VAL A 748 -19.16 -3.03 -23.11
C VAL A 748 -18.44 -1.69 -23.32
N ARG A 749 -17.14 -1.67 -23.06
CA ARG A 749 -16.23 -0.57 -23.31
C ARG A 749 -15.08 -1.05 -24.19
N THR A 750 -14.52 -0.13 -24.96
CA THR A 750 -13.34 -0.44 -25.76
C THR A 750 -12.08 0.14 -25.15
N SER A 751 -10.98 -0.63 -25.26
CA SER A 751 -9.64 -0.14 -24.91
C SER A 751 -8.59 -0.79 -25.81
N SER A 752 -7.75 0.02 -26.45
CA SER A 752 -6.60 -0.46 -27.22
C SER A 752 -5.51 -1.12 -26.37
N SER A 753 -5.55 -0.91 -25.05
CA SER A 753 -4.64 -1.57 -24.10
C SER A 753 -4.97 -3.05 -23.88
N ILE A 754 -6.18 -3.49 -24.26
CA ILE A 754 -6.64 -4.88 -24.14
C ILE A 754 -6.32 -5.62 -25.45
N PRO A 755 -5.60 -6.76 -25.43
CA PRO A 755 -5.33 -7.55 -26.61
C PRO A 755 -6.62 -8.11 -27.23
N ARG A 756 -6.57 -8.36 -28.55
CA ARG A 756 -7.67 -9.01 -29.25
C ARG A 756 -7.97 -10.39 -28.67
N GLY A 757 -9.26 -10.68 -28.50
CA GLY A 757 -9.72 -11.93 -27.93
C GLY A 757 -9.61 -12.04 -26.42
N THR A 758 -9.28 -10.95 -25.74
CA THR A 758 -9.31 -10.83 -24.28
C THR A 758 -10.51 -9.99 -23.84
N ALA A 759 -11.19 -10.39 -22.78
CA ALA A 759 -12.22 -9.66 -22.10
C ALA A 759 -11.72 -9.31 -20.69
N TRP A 760 -11.40 -8.04 -20.44
CA TRP A 760 -10.99 -7.60 -19.13
C TRP A 760 -12.19 -7.04 -18.36
N VAL A 761 -12.35 -7.50 -17.11
CA VAL A 761 -13.39 -7.01 -16.19
C VAL A 761 -12.76 -6.68 -14.85
N PRO A 762 -12.97 -5.49 -14.30
CA PRO A 762 -12.48 -5.18 -12.96
C PRO A 762 -13.25 -5.96 -11.89
N PHE A 763 -12.49 -6.54 -10.95
CA PHE A 763 -13.00 -7.33 -9.82
C PHE A 763 -13.74 -6.45 -8.82
N ASN A 764 -14.86 -6.95 -8.27
CA ASN A 764 -15.60 -6.38 -7.13
C ASN A 764 -15.99 -4.90 -7.32
N GLN A 765 -16.56 -4.57 -8.50
CA GLN A 765 -17.07 -3.24 -8.79
C GLN A 765 -18.61 -3.18 -8.60
N ILE A 766 -19.20 -1.98 -8.78
CA ILE A 766 -20.64 -1.76 -8.66
C ILE A 766 -21.36 -2.41 -9.86
N GLY A 767 -22.42 -3.17 -9.60
CA GLY A 767 -23.25 -3.78 -10.65
C GLY A 767 -23.14 -5.31 -10.67
N ALA A 768 -23.07 -5.90 -11.87
CA ALA A 768 -23.05 -7.35 -12.03
C ALA A 768 -21.75 -7.96 -11.48
N ASP A 769 -21.88 -9.09 -10.80
CA ASP A 769 -20.76 -9.78 -10.18
C ASP A 769 -20.09 -10.72 -11.19
N VAL A 770 -18.95 -10.31 -11.72
CA VAL A 770 -18.16 -11.11 -12.68
C VAL A 770 -17.68 -12.46 -12.10
N ARG A 771 -17.64 -12.61 -10.78
CA ARG A 771 -17.23 -13.83 -10.08
C ARG A 771 -18.21 -15.01 -10.33
N GLU A 772 -19.42 -14.72 -10.77
CA GLU A 772 -20.38 -15.74 -11.19
C GLU A 772 -19.86 -16.59 -12.37
N LEU A 773 -18.95 -16.03 -13.17
CA LEU A 773 -18.32 -16.70 -14.31
C LEU A 773 -17.10 -17.54 -13.93
N VAL A 774 -16.57 -17.40 -12.71
CA VAL A 774 -15.33 -18.05 -12.29
C VAL A 774 -15.64 -19.36 -11.60
N ARG A 775 -14.90 -20.43 -11.96
CA ARG A 775 -14.92 -21.73 -11.29
C ARG A 775 -13.48 -22.20 -11.08
N ARG A 776 -13.16 -22.56 -9.84
CA ARG A 776 -11.81 -22.99 -9.46
C ARG A 776 -11.32 -24.25 -10.17
N ASN A 777 -12.23 -25.17 -10.54
CA ASN A 777 -11.86 -26.38 -11.28
C ASN A 777 -11.39 -26.11 -12.70
N GLU A 778 -11.56 -24.90 -13.19
CA GLU A 778 -11.05 -24.43 -14.49
C GLU A 778 -9.76 -23.63 -14.25
N SER A 779 -8.66 -24.08 -14.86
CA SER A 779 -7.38 -23.38 -14.70
C SER A 779 -7.35 -22.02 -15.41
N ILE A 780 -8.24 -21.80 -16.36
CA ILE A 780 -8.42 -20.62 -17.20
C ILE A 780 -9.89 -20.52 -17.57
N ILE A 781 -10.44 -19.33 -17.60
CA ILE A 781 -11.83 -19.07 -17.93
C ILE A 781 -11.93 -18.41 -19.31
N ASP A 782 -12.71 -18.99 -20.19
CA ASP A 782 -13.11 -18.41 -21.47
C ASP A 782 -14.60 -18.05 -21.44
N VAL A 783 -14.96 -16.92 -22.06
CA VAL A 783 -16.31 -16.38 -22.07
C VAL A 783 -16.77 -16.02 -23.49
N ARG A 784 -18.06 -16.12 -23.74
CA ARG A 784 -18.71 -15.60 -24.93
C ARG A 784 -19.33 -14.25 -24.62
N ILE A 785 -19.19 -13.30 -25.54
CA ILE A 785 -19.80 -11.96 -25.44
C ILE A 785 -20.76 -11.81 -26.61
N GLU A 786 -22.01 -11.47 -26.31
CA GLU A 786 -23.09 -11.36 -27.30
C GLU A 786 -23.85 -10.04 -27.07
N SER A 787 -24.23 -9.35 -28.16
CA SER A 787 -25.16 -8.22 -28.12
C SER A 787 -26.52 -8.64 -27.57
N MET A 788 -27.20 -7.74 -26.88
CA MET A 788 -28.53 -7.97 -26.31
C MET A 788 -29.62 -7.41 -27.23
#